data_3ad14960f61b03cbc44569b8541bf21d
#
_entry.id   3ad14960f61b03cbc44569b8541bf21d
#
_cell.length_a   1.000
_cell.length_b   1.000
_cell.length_c   1.000
_cell.angle_alpha   90.00
_cell.angle_beta   90.00
_cell.angle_gamma   90.00
#
_symmetry.space_group_name_H-M   'P 1'
#
loop_
_entity.id
_entity.type
_entity.pdbx_description
1 polymer ?
#
loop_
_entity_poly.entity_id
_entity_poly.type
_entity_poly.pdbx_seq_one_letter_code
_entity_poly.pdbx_strand_id
1 'polypeptide(L)'
;MGSLVAETNGSEIKSNKTINHYMKKTIATALITLTSITMTAKDSTKHLLYKDPKAPIEQRVEDLLSRMTIEEKVGQMNQLVGIEHFRENSQSMTAEELATNTANAFYPGMTVKDIEKMTSDGLVSSFLHVLTLEEANQLQKLAMKSRLQIPLLIGIDAIHGNAKCQNNTVYPTNIGLASSFDVPMAYTIARQTAAEMRAMNMHWTFNPNVEVARDGRWGRCGETFGEDPYLVTLMGEATTRGYQGNLNTTQDVLACVKHFVGGSYSVNGTNGAPCDVSERTLREVFFPSFEASVKAGGATVMMSHNELNGIPCHTNQWLMEDVLRKEWGFKGFIVSDWMDIEHCVDQHFTAANNKEAFLQSILAGMDMHMHGPEWQKAVVELVKEGKITEERINESVRRILYTKFQLGLFEHPYVTAKERDRVINNPEHKATALEAARNSIVLLKNDNALLPLDATKYKKVLVTGINADDQNIMGDWSEVQPDDKVTTVLKGLRQISPETEFEFVDQGWDPRNMSQAKVDEAVAKAKEADLNIVCCGEYMMRFRWNDRTSGEDTDRDNLDLVGLQNQLIERINETGKPTILIIISGRPLSVNYAAEHVPAIINAWEPGQYGGQAIAEIVYGKVNPSAKLAMTMPRSAGQISTWYNHKASAFFHPVVCGKSTPLYPFGYGLSYTTYKYSDLRLSANNIGKDESVKATVTITNTGNRDGVEIAQMYIRDCVSSVARPVKELKGFERVALKAGESRDITFDITPDRLAFYDIHMQKTVEPGEFEVMVGGSSEDAQLLKTKLEVK
;
A
#
# COMPACT_ATOMS: atom_id res chain seq x y z
N MET A 1 25.48 -67.03 -13.70
CA MET A 1 26.09 -68.03 -12.77
C MET A 1 25.46 -67.76 -11.43
N GLY A 2 24.76 -68.53 -10.95
CA GLY A 2 24.34 -69.84 -10.45
C GLY A 2 23.28 -69.51 -9.38
N SER A 3 22.09 -69.96 -9.46
CA SER A 3 21.40 -71.24 -9.27
C SER A 3 21.60 -71.81 -7.86
N LEU A 4 20.52 -72.02 -7.19
CA LEU A 4 20.02 -73.24 -6.52
C LEU A 4 19.02 -72.89 -5.43
N VAL A 5 17.75 -73.17 -5.57
CA VAL A 5 17.00 -74.48 -5.43
C VAL A 5 16.70 -74.79 -3.98
N ALA A 6 15.46 -74.70 -3.66
CA ALA A 6 14.45 -75.48 -2.97
C ALA A 6 14.84 -76.24 -1.72
N GLU A 7 13.96 -76.23 -0.76
CA GLU A 7 13.24 -77.41 -0.35
C GLU A 7 12.07 -77.18 0.58
N THR A 8 11.04 -77.91 0.31
CA THR A 8 9.74 -78.25 0.88
C THR A 8 9.75 -78.90 2.26
N ASN A 9 8.69 -78.70 3.00
CA ASN A 9 7.82 -79.64 3.72
C ASN A 9 6.95 -78.85 4.72
N GLY A 10 5.67 -78.89 4.78
CA GLY A 10 4.68 -79.89 4.70
C GLY A 10 4.16 -80.32 6.09
N SER A 11 2.98 -79.88 6.51
CA SER A 11 2.03 -80.55 7.36
C SER A 11 0.70 -79.82 7.43
N GLU A 12 -0.22 -80.16 6.83
CA GLU A 12 -1.59 -80.72 6.98
C GLU A 12 -2.38 -80.36 8.24
N ILE A 13 -3.54 -79.75 8.00
CA ILE A 13 -4.92 -80.04 8.45
C ILE A 13 -5.20 -80.14 9.97
N LYS A 14 -5.99 -79.18 10.41
CA LYS A 14 -7.19 -79.23 11.30
C LYS A 14 -7.55 -77.74 11.57
N SER A 15 -8.75 -77.18 11.40
CA SER A 15 -10.10 -77.62 11.51
C SER A 15 -11.09 -76.60 10.96
N ASN A 16 -11.86 -77.03 10.10
CA ASN A 16 -13.01 -76.31 9.47
C ASN A 16 -14.23 -76.41 10.42
N LYS A 17 -14.28 -75.66 11.52
CA LYS A 17 -15.54 -75.42 12.26
C LYS A 17 -15.69 -74.05 12.98
N THR A 18 -14.66 -73.23 13.07
CA THR A 18 -14.71 -71.98 13.78
C THR A 18 -14.95 -70.80 12.84
N ILE A 19 -14.78 -70.93 11.56
CA ILE A 19 -14.88 -69.87 10.55
C ILE A 19 -16.34 -69.53 10.22
N ASN A 20 -17.27 -70.47 10.35
CA ASN A 20 -18.69 -70.25 9.99
C ASN A 20 -19.52 -69.43 11.02
N HIS A 21 -19.04 -69.28 12.25
CA HIS A 21 -19.75 -68.51 13.28
C HIS A 21 -19.37 -67.04 13.26
N TYR A 22 -18.16 -66.63 12.84
CA TYR A 22 -17.71 -65.26 12.71
C TYR A 22 -18.23 -64.59 11.42
N MET A 23 -18.33 -65.34 10.31
CA MET A 23 -18.83 -64.79 9.05
C MET A 23 -20.34 -64.42 9.11
N LYS A 24 -21.16 -65.14 9.89
CA LYS A 24 -22.59 -64.78 10.03
C LYS A 24 -22.84 -63.57 10.95
N LYS A 25 -21.96 -63.29 11.92
CA LYS A 25 -22.04 -62.03 12.71
C LYS A 25 -21.52 -60.82 11.96
N THR A 26 -20.51 -60.92 11.14
CA THR A 26 -19.95 -59.80 10.36
C THR A 26 -20.89 -59.36 9.21
N ILE A 27 -21.60 -60.32 8.60
CA ILE A 27 -22.58 -60.02 7.55
C ILE A 27 -23.85 -59.33 8.13
N ALA A 28 -24.27 -59.74 9.36
CA ALA A 28 -25.40 -59.08 10.02
C ALA A 28 -25.08 -57.64 10.49
N THR A 29 -23.87 -57.38 10.94
CA THR A 29 -23.41 -56.04 11.33
C THR A 29 -23.18 -55.14 10.11
N ALA A 30 -22.70 -55.67 8.98
CA ALA A 30 -22.52 -54.96 7.74
C ALA A 30 -23.87 -54.60 7.05
N LEU A 31 -24.90 -55.44 7.18
CA LEU A 31 -26.25 -55.14 6.65
C LEU A 31 -27.00 -54.09 7.50
N ILE A 32 -26.73 -54.05 8.82
CA ILE A 32 -27.35 -53.04 9.69
C ILE A 32 -26.66 -51.68 9.53
N THR A 33 -25.34 -51.62 9.23
CA THR A 33 -24.64 -50.38 8.91
C THR A 33 -24.98 -49.84 7.50
N LEU A 34 -25.21 -50.71 6.51
CA LEU A 34 -25.65 -50.30 5.17
C LEU A 34 -27.09 -49.78 5.15
N THR A 35 -27.98 -50.30 5.99
CA THR A 35 -29.36 -49.81 6.09
C THR A 35 -29.46 -48.51 6.89
N SER A 36 -28.57 -48.23 7.83
CA SER A 36 -28.50 -46.93 8.54
C SER A 36 -27.85 -45.86 7.69
N ILE A 37 -26.91 -46.22 6.78
CA ILE A 37 -26.32 -45.27 5.85
C ILE A 37 -27.29 -44.89 4.70
N THR A 38 -28.15 -45.79 4.27
CA THR A 38 -29.15 -45.49 3.25
C THR A 38 -30.40 -44.74 3.80
N MET A 39 -30.66 -44.78 5.10
CA MET A 39 -31.71 -43.96 5.73
C MET A 39 -31.26 -42.53 6.06
N THR A 40 -29.94 -42.30 6.33
CA THR A 40 -29.41 -40.96 6.52
C THR A 40 -29.15 -40.17 5.21
N ALA A 41 -29.02 -40.85 4.07
CA ALA A 41 -28.84 -40.21 2.77
C ALA A 41 -30.15 -39.63 2.17
N LYS A 42 -31.31 -39.95 2.69
CA LYS A 42 -32.62 -39.49 2.15
C LYS A 42 -33.22 -38.29 2.89
N ASP A 43 -32.62 -37.90 4.07
CA ASP A 43 -33.11 -36.75 4.85
C ASP A 43 -32.13 -35.56 4.83
N SER A 44 -30.95 -35.75 4.21
CA SER A 44 -29.95 -34.66 4.09
C SER A 44 -30.29 -33.59 3.02
N THR A 45 -31.35 -33.76 2.27
CA THR A 45 -31.74 -32.84 1.18
C THR A 45 -32.54 -31.62 1.63
N LYS A 46 -32.81 -31.46 2.92
CA LYS A 46 -33.62 -30.30 3.42
C LYS A 46 -32.83 -29.27 4.25
N HIS A 47 -31.71 -29.56 4.79
CA HIS A 47 -30.97 -28.59 5.61
C HIS A 47 -29.75 -28.04 4.84
N LEU A 48 -29.82 -26.76 4.46
CA LEU A 48 -28.71 -26.04 3.83
C LEU A 48 -27.79 -25.52 4.93
N LEU A 49 -26.83 -26.33 5.39
CA LEU A 49 -25.96 -26.01 6.51
C LEU A 49 -25.19 -24.70 6.29
N TYR A 50 -24.78 -24.43 5.03
CA TYR A 50 -24.09 -23.17 4.70
C TYR A 50 -24.96 -21.92 4.94
N LYS A 51 -26.27 -22.03 5.04
CA LYS A 51 -27.21 -20.93 5.38
C LYS A 51 -27.49 -20.80 6.86
N ASP A 52 -26.99 -21.72 7.70
CA ASP A 52 -27.16 -21.61 9.16
C ASP A 52 -26.07 -20.71 9.75
N PRO A 53 -26.39 -19.49 10.21
CA PRO A 53 -25.40 -18.55 10.77
C PRO A 53 -24.78 -19.02 12.10
N LYS A 54 -25.36 -20.07 12.72
CA LYS A 54 -24.85 -20.64 13.97
C LYS A 54 -23.84 -21.76 13.73
N ALA A 55 -23.79 -22.32 12.52
CA ALA A 55 -22.84 -23.36 12.20
C ALA A 55 -21.41 -22.80 12.06
N PRO A 56 -20.37 -23.59 12.45
CA PRO A 56 -18.97 -23.17 12.25
C PRO A 56 -18.69 -22.87 10.77
N ILE A 57 -17.91 -21.80 10.52
CA ILE A 57 -17.61 -21.33 9.16
C ILE A 57 -17.01 -22.45 8.31
N GLU A 58 -16.10 -23.24 8.85
CA GLU A 58 -15.47 -24.36 8.15
C GLU A 58 -16.50 -25.37 7.64
N GLN A 59 -17.48 -25.69 8.45
CA GLN A 59 -18.55 -26.60 8.06
C GLN A 59 -19.49 -25.99 7.01
N ARG A 60 -19.76 -24.70 7.10
CA ARG A 60 -20.55 -23.96 6.10
C ARG A 60 -19.83 -23.94 4.75
N VAL A 61 -18.50 -23.70 4.76
CA VAL A 61 -17.66 -23.73 3.56
C VAL A 61 -17.69 -25.11 2.89
N GLU A 62 -17.45 -26.18 3.62
CA GLU A 62 -17.44 -27.52 3.05
C GLU A 62 -18.84 -27.96 2.53
N ASP A 63 -19.91 -27.62 3.25
CA ASP A 63 -21.28 -27.89 2.78
C ASP A 63 -21.58 -27.15 1.46
N LEU A 64 -21.21 -25.86 1.37
CA LEU A 64 -21.42 -25.05 0.16
C LEU A 64 -20.57 -25.59 -1.00
N LEU A 65 -19.27 -25.83 -0.76
CA LEU A 65 -18.32 -26.33 -1.75
C LEU A 65 -18.77 -27.66 -2.35
N SER A 66 -19.32 -28.58 -1.53
CA SER A 66 -19.84 -29.89 -1.97
C SER A 66 -21.05 -29.79 -2.90
N ARG A 67 -21.72 -28.63 -2.93
CA ARG A 67 -22.93 -28.41 -3.74
C ARG A 67 -22.63 -27.68 -5.05
N MET A 68 -21.43 -27.13 -5.19
CA MET A 68 -21.03 -26.32 -6.34
C MET A 68 -20.66 -27.20 -7.55
N THR A 69 -21.06 -26.74 -8.73
CA THR A 69 -20.52 -27.26 -10.00
C THR A 69 -19.12 -26.70 -10.24
N ILE A 70 -18.37 -27.30 -11.16
CA ILE A 70 -17.05 -26.77 -11.51
C ILE A 70 -17.13 -25.34 -12.07
N GLU A 71 -18.16 -25.01 -12.83
CA GLU A 71 -18.39 -23.70 -13.36
C GLU A 71 -18.63 -22.68 -12.24
N GLU A 72 -19.42 -23.02 -11.22
CA GLU A 72 -19.66 -22.17 -10.05
C GLU A 72 -18.41 -22.02 -9.20
N LYS A 73 -17.57 -23.07 -9.07
CA LYS A 73 -16.29 -23.02 -8.37
C LYS A 73 -15.31 -22.07 -9.04
N VAL A 74 -15.10 -22.23 -10.34
CA VAL A 74 -14.25 -21.32 -11.14
C VAL A 74 -14.78 -19.89 -11.11
N GLY A 75 -16.11 -19.71 -11.10
CA GLY A 75 -16.77 -18.43 -10.92
C GLY A 75 -16.38 -17.73 -9.60
N GLN A 76 -16.11 -18.49 -8.52
CA GLN A 76 -15.61 -17.87 -7.27
C GLN A 76 -14.17 -17.37 -7.37
N MET A 77 -13.40 -17.81 -8.32
CA MET A 77 -12.05 -17.37 -8.58
C MET A 77 -11.97 -16.21 -9.59
N ASN A 78 -13.11 -15.64 -9.99
CA ASN A 78 -13.20 -14.63 -11.05
C ASN A 78 -13.69 -13.29 -10.51
N GLN A 79 -12.98 -12.20 -10.86
CA GLN A 79 -13.37 -10.83 -10.61
C GLN A 79 -13.66 -10.09 -11.92
N LEU A 80 -14.63 -9.19 -11.92
CA LEU A 80 -14.93 -8.27 -13.02
C LEU A 80 -14.91 -6.82 -12.53
N VAL A 81 -14.83 -5.85 -13.44
CA VAL A 81 -15.01 -4.42 -13.10
C VAL A 81 -16.48 -4.07 -12.91
N GLY A 82 -16.77 -3.04 -12.13
CA GLY A 82 -18.12 -2.52 -11.92
C GLY A 82 -18.83 -2.18 -13.23
N ILE A 83 -20.14 -2.35 -13.27
CA ILE A 83 -20.94 -2.16 -14.49
C ILE A 83 -20.90 -0.70 -14.97
N GLU A 84 -20.95 0.26 -14.04
CA GLU A 84 -20.89 1.68 -14.41
C GLU A 84 -19.51 2.03 -14.96
N HIS A 85 -18.45 1.54 -14.32
CA HIS A 85 -17.07 1.73 -14.77
C HIS A 85 -16.84 1.09 -16.15
N PHE A 86 -17.35 -0.12 -16.38
CA PHE A 86 -17.33 -0.76 -17.69
C PHE A 86 -18.06 0.06 -18.76
N ARG A 87 -19.24 0.61 -18.43
CA ARG A 87 -20.06 1.42 -19.34
C ARG A 87 -19.37 2.74 -19.72
N GLU A 88 -18.79 3.44 -18.75
CA GLU A 88 -18.08 4.70 -18.98
C GLU A 88 -16.87 4.51 -19.90
N ASN A 89 -16.02 3.54 -19.59
CA ASN A 89 -14.84 3.28 -20.39
C ASN A 89 -15.16 2.78 -21.80
N SER A 90 -16.17 1.91 -21.95
CA SER A 90 -16.57 1.44 -23.29
C SER A 90 -17.16 2.52 -24.20
N GLN A 91 -17.67 3.61 -23.63
CA GLN A 91 -18.15 4.77 -24.38
C GLN A 91 -17.03 5.75 -24.79
N SER A 92 -15.95 5.79 -24.06
CA SER A 92 -14.82 6.72 -24.29
C SER A 92 -13.76 6.18 -25.23
N MET A 93 -13.73 4.86 -25.48
CA MET A 93 -12.72 4.21 -26.32
C MET A 93 -13.23 3.93 -27.73
N THR A 94 -12.39 4.11 -28.74
CA THR A 94 -12.66 3.69 -30.10
C THR A 94 -12.66 2.15 -30.23
N ALA A 95 -13.32 1.64 -31.28
CA ALA A 95 -13.33 0.20 -31.54
C ALA A 95 -11.91 -0.37 -31.78
N GLU A 96 -10.98 0.45 -32.25
CA GLU A 96 -9.58 0.07 -32.51
C GLU A 96 -8.79 0.03 -31.20
N GLU A 97 -9.00 0.97 -30.30
CA GLU A 97 -8.42 0.98 -28.95
C GLU A 97 -8.93 -0.21 -28.13
N LEU A 98 -10.24 -0.52 -28.20
CA LEU A 98 -10.81 -1.70 -27.55
C LEU A 98 -10.25 -3.02 -28.12
N ALA A 99 -9.86 -3.06 -29.40
CA ALA A 99 -9.33 -4.26 -30.03
C ALA A 99 -7.83 -4.47 -29.80
N THR A 100 -7.06 -3.39 -29.54
CA THR A 100 -5.61 -3.42 -29.49
C THR A 100 -5.03 -3.24 -28.08
N ASN A 101 -5.80 -2.72 -27.14
CA ASN A 101 -5.35 -2.44 -25.79
C ASN A 101 -5.93 -3.44 -24.79
N THR A 102 -5.25 -4.55 -24.57
CA THR A 102 -5.71 -5.62 -23.68
C THR A 102 -5.87 -5.18 -22.23
N ALA A 103 -5.03 -4.27 -21.75
CA ALA A 103 -5.11 -3.76 -20.37
C ALA A 103 -6.30 -2.80 -20.15
N ASN A 104 -6.72 -2.09 -21.18
CA ASN A 104 -7.84 -1.13 -21.12
C ASN A 104 -9.07 -1.57 -21.91
N ALA A 105 -9.01 -2.69 -22.61
CA ALA A 105 -10.15 -3.25 -23.33
C ALA A 105 -11.07 -4.00 -22.36
N PHE A 106 -11.97 -3.27 -21.72
CA PHE A 106 -12.97 -3.88 -20.84
C PHE A 106 -13.88 -4.83 -21.64
N TYR A 107 -13.45 -6.07 -21.75
CA TYR A 107 -14.22 -7.21 -22.27
C TYR A 107 -14.76 -7.02 -23.70
N PRO A 108 -13.91 -6.98 -24.73
CA PRO A 108 -14.35 -6.87 -26.11
C PRO A 108 -15.45 -7.87 -26.47
N GLY A 109 -16.52 -7.39 -27.09
CA GLY A 109 -17.66 -8.21 -27.51
C GLY A 109 -18.66 -8.58 -26.41
N MET A 110 -18.47 -8.16 -25.17
CA MET A 110 -19.43 -8.31 -24.07
C MET A 110 -20.30 -7.06 -23.90
N THR A 111 -21.52 -7.31 -23.43
CA THR A 111 -22.47 -6.25 -23.05
C THR A 111 -22.70 -6.25 -21.54
N VAL A 112 -23.28 -5.18 -21.00
CA VAL A 112 -23.73 -5.12 -19.61
C VAL A 112 -24.66 -6.30 -19.27
N LYS A 113 -25.52 -6.71 -20.20
CA LYS A 113 -26.43 -7.85 -20.00
C LYS A 113 -25.69 -9.17 -19.86
N ASP A 114 -24.57 -9.34 -20.54
CA ASP A 114 -23.75 -10.56 -20.39
C ASP A 114 -23.12 -10.62 -18.99
N ILE A 115 -22.62 -9.48 -18.48
CA ILE A 115 -22.09 -9.37 -17.11
C ILE A 115 -23.19 -9.64 -16.08
N GLU A 116 -24.38 -9.03 -16.25
CA GLU A 116 -25.54 -9.27 -15.38
C GLU A 116 -25.97 -10.75 -15.40
N LYS A 117 -25.93 -11.39 -16.58
CA LYS A 117 -26.23 -12.82 -16.71
C LYS A 117 -25.19 -13.69 -16.01
N MET A 118 -23.89 -13.46 -16.24
CA MET A 118 -22.83 -14.20 -15.55
C MET A 118 -22.97 -14.08 -14.04
N THR A 119 -23.29 -12.90 -13.54
CA THR A 119 -23.50 -12.64 -12.11
C THR A 119 -24.70 -13.42 -11.57
N SER A 120 -25.83 -13.41 -12.29
CA SER A 120 -27.04 -14.14 -11.87
C SER A 120 -26.91 -15.65 -12.03
N ASP A 121 -26.02 -16.13 -12.88
CA ASP A 121 -25.69 -17.55 -13.01
C ASP A 121 -24.68 -18.04 -11.95
N GLY A 122 -24.11 -17.14 -11.13
CA GLY A 122 -23.12 -17.46 -10.09
C GLY A 122 -21.72 -17.68 -10.61
N LEU A 123 -21.37 -17.12 -11.76
CA LEU A 123 -20.09 -17.27 -12.45
C LEU A 123 -19.12 -16.11 -12.18
N VAL A 124 -19.46 -15.21 -11.25
CA VAL A 124 -18.63 -14.07 -10.80
C VAL A 124 -18.66 -14.02 -9.28
N SER A 125 -17.51 -13.85 -8.67
CA SER A 125 -17.34 -13.80 -7.22
C SER A 125 -17.18 -12.39 -6.68
N SER A 126 -16.61 -11.50 -7.48
CA SER A 126 -16.15 -10.19 -7.04
C SER A 126 -16.30 -9.17 -8.15
N PHE A 127 -16.51 -7.91 -7.73
CA PHE A 127 -16.39 -6.74 -8.59
C PHE A 127 -15.42 -5.75 -7.98
N LEU A 128 -14.62 -5.09 -8.82
CA LEU A 128 -13.77 -3.97 -8.42
C LEU A 128 -14.28 -2.65 -9.04
N HIS A 129 -13.90 -1.53 -8.43
CA HIS A 129 -14.28 -0.18 -8.87
C HIS A 129 -15.79 0.02 -9.00
N VAL A 130 -16.53 -0.49 -8.04
CA VAL A 130 -17.94 -0.13 -7.83
C VAL A 130 -17.97 1.14 -6.98
N LEU A 131 -18.48 2.25 -7.50
CA LEU A 131 -18.31 3.57 -6.90
C LEU A 131 -19.51 4.05 -6.09
N THR A 132 -20.68 3.38 -6.22
CA THR A 132 -21.93 3.81 -5.57
C THR A 132 -22.57 2.67 -4.78
N LEU A 133 -23.28 3.03 -3.70
CA LEU A 133 -24.06 2.07 -2.91
C LEU A 133 -25.16 1.42 -3.74
N GLU A 134 -25.75 2.18 -4.65
CA GLU A 134 -26.84 1.77 -5.52
C GLU A 134 -26.39 0.64 -6.44
N GLU A 135 -25.25 0.79 -7.10
CA GLU A 135 -24.64 -0.25 -7.95
C GLU A 135 -24.23 -1.47 -7.12
N ALA A 136 -23.56 -1.27 -5.97
CA ALA A 136 -23.16 -2.35 -5.09
C ALA A 136 -24.36 -3.22 -4.68
N ASN A 137 -25.46 -2.60 -4.27
CA ASN A 137 -26.67 -3.32 -3.93
C ASN A 137 -27.36 -3.98 -5.14
N GLN A 138 -27.27 -3.39 -6.34
CA GLN A 138 -27.79 -3.98 -7.58
C GLN A 138 -27.04 -5.27 -7.92
N LEU A 139 -25.70 -5.24 -7.88
CA LEU A 139 -24.85 -6.40 -8.13
C LEU A 139 -25.13 -7.52 -7.13
N GLN A 140 -25.27 -7.19 -5.86
CA GLN A 140 -25.65 -8.18 -4.84
C GLN A 140 -27.02 -8.81 -5.13
N LYS A 141 -28.02 -8.00 -5.55
CA LYS A 141 -29.33 -8.53 -5.96
C LYS A 141 -29.25 -9.49 -7.14
N LEU A 142 -28.34 -9.26 -8.09
CA LEU A 142 -28.09 -10.18 -9.20
C LEU A 142 -27.50 -11.50 -8.70
N ALA A 143 -26.44 -11.45 -7.89
CA ALA A 143 -25.80 -12.63 -7.34
C ALA A 143 -26.76 -13.48 -6.50
N MET A 144 -27.65 -12.85 -5.74
CA MET A 144 -28.67 -13.55 -4.94
C MET A 144 -29.78 -14.24 -5.76
N LYS A 145 -29.79 -14.06 -7.11
CA LYS A 145 -30.64 -14.85 -8.01
C LYS A 145 -30.01 -16.19 -8.41
N SER A 146 -28.70 -16.36 -8.20
CA SER A 146 -28.01 -17.60 -8.51
C SER A 146 -28.56 -18.78 -7.70
N ARG A 147 -28.31 -19.99 -8.16
CA ARG A 147 -28.80 -21.24 -7.54
C ARG A 147 -28.35 -21.38 -6.07
N LEU A 148 -27.13 -20.96 -5.75
CA LEU A 148 -26.56 -21.07 -4.41
C LEU A 148 -26.62 -19.77 -3.61
N GLN A 149 -27.00 -18.66 -4.24
CA GLN A 149 -27.13 -17.35 -3.59
C GLN A 149 -25.87 -16.93 -2.85
N ILE A 150 -24.70 -17.08 -3.49
CA ILE A 150 -23.43 -16.68 -2.92
C ILE A 150 -23.25 -15.18 -3.11
N PRO A 151 -23.05 -14.39 -2.01
CA PRO A 151 -22.85 -12.96 -2.11
C PRO A 151 -21.50 -12.63 -2.75
N LEU A 152 -21.41 -11.41 -3.33
CA LEU A 152 -20.20 -10.89 -3.97
C LEU A 152 -19.27 -10.24 -2.94
N LEU A 153 -17.95 -10.33 -3.20
CA LEU A 153 -16.96 -9.41 -2.67
C LEU A 153 -16.89 -8.17 -3.57
N ILE A 154 -17.02 -6.99 -3.00
CA ILE A 154 -16.85 -5.73 -3.74
C ILE A 154 -15.56 -5.10 -3.26
N GLY A 155 -14.62 -4.96 -4.20
CA GLY A 155 -13.28 -4.44 -3.98
C GLY A 155 -13.10 -3.04 -4.55
N ILE A 156 -12.23 -2.25 -3.91
CA ILE A 156 -11.87 -0.91 -4.37
C ILE A 156 -10.49 -0.54 -3.87
N ASP A 157 -9.78 0.33 -4.61
CA ASP A 157 -8.53 0.94 -4.17
C ASP A 157 -8.80 2.11 -3.22
N ALA A 158 -9.03 1.78 -1.95
CA ALA A 158 -9.19 2.76 -0.89
C ALA A 158 -7.82 3.01 -0.23
N ILE A 159 -6.89 3.64 -0.97
CA ILE A 159 -5.48 3.77 -0.60
C ILE A 159 -5.28 4.73 0.57
N HIS A 160 -5.97 5.87 0.57
CA HIS A 160 -5.89 6.89 1.62
C HIS A 160 -7.27 7.49 1.93
N GLY A 161 -8.17 6.64 2.37
CA GLY A 161 -9.61 6.85 2.44
C GLY A 161 -10.30 6.17 1.27
N ASN A 162 -11.63 6.12 1.29
CA ASN A 162 -12.42 5.63 0.14
C ASN A 162 -12.55 6.73 -0.93
N ALA A 163 -11.41 7.30 -1.34
CA ALA A 163 -11.26 8.54 -2.09
C ALA A 163 -11.79 8.48 -3.55
N LYS A 164 -11.99 7.27 -4.08
CA LYS A 164 -12.67 7.08 -5.38
C LYS A 164 -14.18 7.30 -5.28
N CYS A 165 -14.76 7.28 -4.09
CA CYS A 165 -16.18 7.52 -3.89
C CYS A 165 -16.45 8.94 -3.45
N GLN A 166 -17.41 9.62 -4.10
CA GLN A 166 -17.76 10.98 -3.73
C GLN A 166 -18.31 11.06 -2.31
N ASN A 167 -18.03 12.18 -1.64
CA ASN A 167 -18.40 12.49 -0.26
C ASN A 167 -17.73 11.63 0.82
N ASN A 168 -16.88 10.67 0.47
CA ASN A 168 -16.08 9.94 1.43
C ASN A 168 -14.88 10.80 1.86
N THR A 169 -14.27 10.43 3.01
CA THR A 169 -13.14 11.19 3.56
C THR A 169 -11.85 10.85 2.81
N VAL A 170 -11.11 11.87 2.40
CA VAL A 170 -9.81 11.76 1.72
C VAL A 170 -8.72 12.22 2.68
N TYR A 171 -7.88 11.28 3.11
CA TYR A 171 -6.73 11.51 3.98
C TYR A 171 -5.47 11.82 3.16
N PRO A 172 -4.36 12.23 3.80
CA PRO A 172 -3.05 12.26 3.12
C PRO A 172 -2.71 10.90 2.53
N THR A 173 -2.01 10.88 1.41
CA THR A 173 -1.47 9.63 0.85
C THR A 173 -0.46 8.99 1.79
N ASN A 174 -0.15 7.71 1.57
CA ASN A 174 0.66 6.93 2.50
C ASN A 174 2.06 7.53 2.73
N ILE A 175 2.70 8.14 1.70
CA ILE A 175 4.01 8.79 1.87
C ILE A 175 3.90 10.05 2.76
N GLY A 176 2.82 10.81 2.62
CA GLY A 176 2.53 11.94 3.50
C GLY A 176 2.27 11.47 4.94
N LEU A 177 1.42 10.46 5.10
CA LEU A 177 1.13 9.86 6.40
C LEU A 177 2.39 9.28 7.06
N ALA A 178 3.25 8.59 6.32
CA ALA A 178 4.52 8.07 6.83
C ALA A 178 5.48 9.18 7.30
N SER A 179 5.44 10.35 6.66
CA SER A 179 6.22 11.53 7.08
C SER A 179 5.79 12.07 8.46
N SER A 180 4.62 11.68 8.96
CA SER A 180 4.21 11.97 10.34
C SER A 180 4.90 11.06 11.37
N PHE A 181 5.40 9.89 10.99
CA PHE A 181 5.87 8.82 11.89
C PHE A 181 4.82 8.43 12.95
N ASP A 182 3.54 8.55 12.60
CA ASP A 182 2.41 8.32 13.51
C ASP A 182 1.71 7.00 13.19
N VAL A 183 2.24 5.91 13.73
CA VAL A 183 1.71 4.55 13.53
C VAL A 183 0.27 4.40 14.05
N PRO A 184 -0.12 4.94 15.23
CA PRO A 184 -1.51 4.96 15.68
C PRO A 184 -2.46 5.67 14.72
N MET A 185 -2.02 6.75 14.05
CA MET A 185 -2.81 7.48 13.06
C MET A 185 -3.11 6.60 11.84
N ALA A 186 -2.13 5.81 11.37
CA ALA A 186 -2.32 4.86 10.27
C ALA A 186 -3.42 3.83 10.60
N TYR A 187 -3.41 3.27 11.80
CA TYR A 187 -4.48 2.38 12.27
C TYR A 187 -5.85 3.09 12.29
N THR A 188 -5.91 4.31 12.81
CA THR A 188 -7.15 5.09 12.93
C THR A 188 -7.75 5.41 11.57
N ILE A 189 -6.92 5.87 10.61
CA ILE A 189 -7.34 6.17 9.24
C ILE A 189 -7.89 4.91 8.56
N ALA A 190 -7.18 3.79 8.67
CA ALA A 190 -7.62 2.52 8.09
C ALA A 190 -8.95 2.06 8.70
N ARG A 191 -9.16 2.24 10.00
CA ARG A 191 -10.40 1.91 10.71
C ARG A 191 -11.58 2.75 10.22
N GLN A 192 -11.37 4.07 10.07
CA GLN A 192 -12.37 5.01 9.59
C GLN A 192 -12.71 4.75 8.11
N THR A 193 -11.69 4.46 7.29
CA THR A 193 -11.86 4.08 5.87
C THR A 193 -12.68 2.79 5.75
N ALA A 194 -12.38 1.76 6.55
CA ALA A 194 -13.16 0.52 6.57
C ALA A 194 -14.64 0.76 6.88
N ALA A 195 -14.93 1.62 7.85
CA ALA A 195 -16.31 1.98 8.19
C ALA A 195 -17.03 2.67 7.02
N GLU A 196 -16.38 3.62 6.33
CA GLU A 196 -16.95 4.28 5.14
C GLU A 196 -17.14 3.30 3.97
N MET A 197 -16.18 2.40 3.74
CA MET A 197 -16.31 1.34 2.73
C MET A 197 -17.49 0.44 3.00
N ARG A 198 -17.65 -0.06 4.23
CA ARG A 198 -18.79 -0.90 4.61
C ARG A 198 -20.13 -0.18 4.48
N ALA A 199 -20.15 1.13 4.77
CA ALA A 199 -21.34 1.97 4.55
C ALA A 199 -21.71 2.10 3.06
N MET A 200 -20.75 1.90 2.15
CA MET A 200 -20.96 1.85 0.71
C MET A 200 -21.15 0.42 0.16
N ASN A 201 -21.30 -0.58 1.05
CA ASN A 201 -21.39 -2.00 0.73
C ASN A 201 -20.15 -2.54 0.00
N MET A 202 -18.97 -2.03 0.36
CA MET A 202 -17.67 -2.50 -0.11
C MET A 202 -16.98 -3.31 0.99
N HIS A 203 -16.27 -4.37 0.62
CA HIS A 203 -15.86 -5.42 1.54
C HIS A 203 -14.35 -5.68 1.53
N TRP A 204 -13.65 -5.18 0.52
CA TRP A 204 -12.26 -5.49 0.24
C TRP A 204 -11.53 -4.26 -0.27
N THR A 205 -10.45 -3.85 0.40
CA THR A 205 -9.58 -2.79 -0.10
C THR A 205 -8.31 -3.38 -0.69
N PHE A 206 -7.83 -2.82 -1.82
CA PHE A 206 -6.51 -3.14 -2.37
C PHE A 206 -5.44 -2.25 -1.72
N ASN A 207 -5.33 -2.36 -0.40
CA ASN A 207 -4.40 -1.62 0.46
C ASN A 207 -4.13 -2.45 1.75
N PRO A 208 -2.94 -2.35 2.39
CA PRO A 208 -1.87 -1.38 2.18
C PRO A 208 -0.90 -1.74 1.05
N ASN A 209 -0.37 -0.70 0.38
CA ASN A 209 0.85 -0.83 -0.41
C ASN A 209 2.04 -0.76 0.54
N VAL A 210 2.67 -1.92 0.79
CA VAL A 210 3.81 -2.07 1.72
C VAL A 210 5.13 -2.27 1.00
N GLU A 211 5.20 -1.87 -0.27
CA GLU A 211 6.47 -1.84 -0.99
C GLU A 211 7.38 -0.77 -0.40
N VAL A 212 8.68 -1.07 -0.38
CA VAL A 212 9.72 -0.13 0.05
C VAL A 212 10.21 0.63 -1.18
N ALA A 213 9.86 1.91 -1.31
CA ALA A 213 10.20 2.72 -2.47
C ALA A 213 11.71 2.99 -2.55
N ARG A 214 12.38 2.48 -3.57
CA ARG A 214 13.83 2.61 -3.75
C ARG A 214 14.22 3.49 -4.94
N ASP A 215 13.28 3.80 -5.81
CA ASP A 215 13.51 4.63 -7.00
C ASP A 215 12.44 5.73 -7.08
N GLY A 216 12.87 6.99 -6.92
CA GLY A 216 11.94 8.14 -7.00
C GLY A 216 11.37 8.36 -8.41
N ARG A 217 11.93 7.73 -9.46
CA ARG A 217 11.37 7.78 -10.81
C ARG A 217 10.11 6.96 -10.95
N TRP A 218 9.92 5.93 -10.12
CA TRP A 218 8.71 5.11 -10.09
C TRP A 218 7.50 5.96 -9.69
N GLY A 219 6.45 5.92 -10.52
CA GLY A 219 5.27 6.77 -10.36
C GLY A 219 4.50 6.53 -9.08
N ARG A 220 4.59 5.34 -8.48
CA ARG A 220 3.77 4.90 -7.34
C ARG A 220 4.41 5.15 -5.97
N CYS A 221 5.47 5.95 -5.87
CA CYS A 221 6.09 6.28 -4.58
C CYS A 221 5.07 6.82 -3.56
N GLY A 222 4.12 7.66 -4.00
CA GLY A 222 3.08 8.27 -3.17
C GLY A 222 2.14 7.25 -2.49
N GLU A 223 1.95 6.08 -3.11
CA GLU A 223 1.14 5.00 -2.56
C GLU A 223 1.83 4.27 -1.40
N THR A 224 3.15 4.40 -1.25
CA THR A 224 3.96 3.67 -0.28
C THR A 224 4.21 4.48 0.99
N PHE A 225 4.68 3.80 2.03
CA PHE A 225 5.15 4.47 3.26
C PHE A 225 6.63 4.91 3.18
N GLY A 226 7.21 5.03 1.98
CA GLY A 226 8.54 5.57 1.73
C GLY A 226 9.65 4.53 1.58
N GLU A 227 10.90 4.96 1.83
CA GLU A 227 12.09 4.18 1.50
C GLU A 227 12.60 3.26 2.62
N ASP A 228 12.12 3.42 3.85
CA ASP A 228 12.68 2.71 5.00
C ASP A 228 11.90 1.43 5.34
N PRO A 229 12.56 0.25 5.37
CA PRO A 229 11.90 -1.02 5.65
C PRO A 229 11.22 -1.08 7.02
N TYR A 230 11.81 -0.46 8.06
CA TYR A 230 11.26 -0.49 9.41
C TYR A 230 10.00 0.38 9.54
N LEU A 231 10.04 1.60 8.99
CA LEU A 231 8.88 2.50 8.97
C LEU A 231 7.73 1.89 8.15
N VAL A 232 8.03 1.39 6.94
CA VAL A 232 7.02 0.74 6.08
C VAL A 232 6.41 -0.47 6.78
N THR A 233 7.21 -1.27 7.49
CA THR A 233 6.74 -2.42 8.25
C THR A 233 5.72 -2.03 9.32
N LEU A 234 6.03 -1.04 10.14
CA LEU A 234 5.14 -0.61 11.23
C LEU A 234 3.87 0.05 10.72
N MET A 235 3.98 0.90 9.70
CA MET A 235 2.83 1.57 9.08
C MET A 235 1.92 0.57 8.36
N GLY A 236 2.50 -0.38 7.63
CA GLY A 236 1.75 -1.44 6.92
C GLY A 236 1.02 -2.38 7.87
N GLU A 237 1.70 -2.81 8.95
CA GLU A 237 1.08 -3.64 10.00
C GLU A 237 -0.12 -2.92 10.64
N ALA A 238 0.06 -1.66 11.05
CA ALA A 238 -0.99 -0.86 11.68
C ALA A 238 -2.19 -0.66 10.73
N THR A 239 -1.92 -0.36 9.47
CA THR A 239 -2.93 -0.18 8.42
C THR A 239 -3.71 -1.48 8.18
N THR A 240 -3.03 -2.62 8.07
CA THR A 240 -3.67 -3.94 7.92
C THR A 240 -4.61 -4.24 9.08
N ARG A 241 -4.15 -4.05 10.32
CA ARG A 241 -4.97 -4.25 11.52
C ARG A 241 -6.15 -3.27 11.57
N GLY A 242 -5.94 -2.04 11.14
CA GLY A 242 -6.98 -1.02 11.09
C GLY A 242 -8.12 -1.40 10.12
N TYR A 243 -7.82 -1.84 8.91
CA TYR A 243 -8.85 -2.28 7.96
C TYR A 243 -9.63 -3.48 8.45
N GLN A 244 -8.95 -4.49 8.96
CA GLN A 244 -9.54 -5.79 9.21
C GLN A 244 -10.18 -5.94 10.59
N GLY A 245 -9.74 -5.16 11.61
CA GLY A 245 -10.15 -5.46 12.97
C GLY A 245 -9.93 -6.95 13.27
N ASN A 246 -11.00 -7.63 13.64
CA ASN A 246 -11.01 -9.09 13.86
C ASN A 246 -11.78 -9.85 12.78
N LEU A 247 -12.21 -9.21 11.70
CA LEU A 247 -13.08 -9.75 10.64
C LEU A 247 -14.36 -10.41 11.17
N ASN A 248 -14.94 -9.86 12.22
CA ASN A 248 -16.12 -10.41 12.87
C ASN A 248 -17.24 -9.38 13.06
N THR A 249 -17.11 -8.21 12.46
CA THR A 249 -18.10 -7.12 12.50
C THR A 249 -18.46 -6.64 11.10
N THR A 250 -19.62 -5.98 10.98
CA THR A 250 -20.02 -5.32 9.74
C THR A 250 -19.27 -4.01 9.48
N GLN A 251 -18.22 -3.70 10.23
CA GLN A 251 -17.33 -2.56 10.03
C GLN A 251 -15.95 -2.96 9.53
N ASP A 252 -15.69 -4.26 9.43
CA ASP A 252 -14.40 -4.79 9.00
C ASP A 252 -14.39 -5.04 7.50
N VAL A 253 -13.23 -4.79 6.84
CA VAL A 253 -13.00 -5.09 5.43
C VAL A 253 -11.73 -5.92 5.27
N LEU A 254 -11.64 -6.69 4.20
CA LEU A 254 -10.39 -7.38 3.88
C LEU A 254 -9.33 -6.36 3.47
N ALA A 255 -8.15 -6.45 4.05
CA ALA A 255 -6.96 -5.79 3.57
C ALA A 255 -6.31 -6.64 2.46
N CYS A 256 -5.69 -5.98 1.49
CA CYS A 256 -4.88 -6.62 0.46
C CYS A 256 -3.46 -6.07 0.55
N VAL A 257 -2.55 -6.90 1.04
CA VAL A 257 -1.14 -6.53 1.15
C VAL A 257 -0.52 -6.57 -0.25
N LYS A 258 -0.02 -5.43 -0.75
CA LYS A 258 0.42 -5.30 -2.14
C LYS A 258 1.70 -4.49 -2.30
N HIS A 259 2.43 -4.59 -3.42
CA HIS A 259 2.36 -5.63 -4.47
C HIS A 259 3.51 -6.60 -4.24
N PHE A 260 3.26 -7.89 -4.15
CA PHE A 260 4.26 -8.89 -3.77
C PHE A 260 4.95 -9.46 -5.00
N VAL A 261 6.21 -9.10 -5.33
CA VAL A 261 7.16 -8.20 -4.67
C VAL A 261 8.15 -7.63 -5.69
N GLY A 262 8.71 -6.45 -5.36
CA GLY A 262 9.88 -5.90 -6.07
C GLY A 262 9.54 -4.85 -7.12
N GLY A 263 8.28 -4.52 -7.37
CA GLY A 263 7.87 -3.49 -8.34
C GLY A 263 8.45 -2.11 -8.05
N SER A 264 8.66 -1.79 -6.78
CA SER A 264 9.28 -0.52 -6.33
C SER A 264 10.80 -0.42 -6.54
N TYR A 265 11.43 -1.46 -7.05
CA TYR A 265 12.88 -1.55 -7.35
C TYR A 265 13.12 -2.13 -8.75
N SER A 266 12.30 -1.78 -9.68
CA SER A 266 12.37 -2.21 -11.08
C SER A 266 13.44 -1.46 -11.87
N VAL A 267 13.85 -2.04 -12.99
CA VAL A 267 14.79 -1.41 -13.92
C VAL A 267 14.25 -0.05 -14.38
N ASN A 268 15.08 0.99 -14.26
CA ASN A 268 14.75 2.39 -14.58
C ASN A 268 13.59 3.01 -13.76
N GLY A 269 13.16 2.37 -12.68
CA GLY A 269 11.97 2.80 -11.95
C GLY A 269 10.68 2.66 -12.76
N THR A 270 10.65 1.80 -13.77
CA THR A 270 9.49 1.62 -14.65
C THR A 270 8.52 0.61 -14.02
N ASN A 271 7.24 0.96 -13.96
CA ASN A 271 6.19 0.07 -13.45
C ASN A 271 6.14 -1.23 -14.28
N GLY A 272 6.10 -2.39 -13.63
CA GLY A 272 6.08 -3.69 -14.29
C GLY A 272 7.40 -4.15 -14.92
N ALA A 273 8.47 -3.33 -14.89
CA ALA A 273 9.77 -3.72 -15.43
C ALA A 273 10.50 -4.75 -14.54
N PRO A 274 11.49 -5.48 -15.06
CA PRO A 274 12.22 -6.51 -14.32
C PRO A 274 12.80 -6.05 -12.98
N CYS A 275 12.76 -6.92 -11.98
CA CYS A 275 13.45 -6.74 -10.70
C CYS A 275 14.46 -7.86 -10.48
N ASP A 276 15.75 -7.59 -10.73
CA ASP A 276 16.83 -8.51 -10.43
C ASP A 276 17.46 -8.17 -9.10
N VAL A 277 17.19 -8.99 -8.09
CA VAL A 277 17.61 -8.71 -6.72
C VAL A 277 17.96 -10.01 -5.96
N SER A 278 19.01 -9.93 -5.13
CA SER A 278 19.41 -11.10 -4.34
C SER A 278 18.34 -11.46 -3.29
N GLU A 279 18.25 -12.75 -2.94
CA GLU A 279 17.37 -13.22 -1.87
C GLU A 279 17.66 -12.51 -0.54
N ARG A 280 18.94 -12.20 -0.22
CA ARG A 280 19.30 -11.41 0.97
C ARG A 280 18.62 -10.03 0.95
N THR A 281 18.66 -9.34 -0.17
CA THR A 281 18.02 -8.03 -0.29
C THR A 281 16.49 -8.15 -0.18
N LEU A 282 15.88 -9.20 -0.75
CA LEU A 282 14.47 -9.48 -0.54
C LEU A 282 14.14 -9.63 0.94
N ARG A 283 14.88 -10.46 1.67
CA ARG A 283 14.64 -10.79 3.09
C ARG A 283 14.95 -9.63 4.05
N GLU A 284 15.87 -8.74 3.70
CA GLU A 284 16.27 -7.62 4.57
C GLU A 284 15.53 -6.31 4.25
N VAL A 285 15.08 -6.12 3.02
CA VAL A 285 14.50 -4.85 2.57
C VAL A 285 13.03 -4.98 2.21
N PHE A 286 12.67 -5.94 1.34
CA PHE A 286 11.34 -5.99 0.74
C PHE A 286 10.36 -6.91 1.47
N PHE A 287 10.78 -8.04 2.00
CA PHE A 287 9.90 -9.00 2.68
C PHE A 287 9.41 -8.56 4.07
N PRO A 288 10.15 -7.80 4.90
CA PRO A 288 9.74 -7.53 6.27
C PRO A 288 8.35 -6.89 6.41
N SER A 289 8.02 -5.94 5.53
CA SER A 289 6.73 -5.26 5.53
C SER A 289 5.57 -6.16 5.12
N PHE A 290 5.78 -7.05 4.16
CA PHE A 290 4.80 -8.05 3.75
C PHE A 290 4.61 -9.11 4.83
N GLU A 291 5.70 -9.66 5.38
CA GLU A 291 5.66 -10.65 6.43
C GLU A 291 4.91 -10.16 7.67
N ALA A 292 5.21 -8.93 8.12
CA ALA A 292 4.54 -8.31 9.26
C ALA A 292 3.04 -8.11 8.98
N SER A 293 2.67 -7.62 7.79
CA SER A 293 1.28 -7.42 7.40
C SER A 293 0.51 -8.73 7.27
N VAL A 294 1.13 -9.78 6.74
CA VAL A 294 0.55 -11.15 6.72
C VAL A 294 0.35 -11.68 8.13
N LYS A 295 1.36 -11.55 9.01
CA LYS A 295 1.28 -11.97 10.42
C LYS A 295 0.31 -11.12 11.24
N ALA A 296 0.07 -9.87 10.85
CA ALA A 296 -0.99 -9.03 11.40
C ALA A 296 -2.41 -9.51 11.04
N GLY A 297 -2.51 -10.54 10.21
CA GLY A 297 -3.77 -11.16 9.79
C GLY A 297 -4.21 -10.78 8.38
N GLY A 298 -3.35 -10.15 7.57
CA GLY A 298 -3.65 -9.77 6.19
C GLY A 298 -4.40 -10.88 5.45
N ALA A 299 -5.65 -10.62 5.04
CA ALA A 299 -6.54 -11.65 4.50
C ALA A 299 -6.28 -11.96 3.03
N THR A 300 -5.66 -11.03 2.31
CA THR A 300 -5.33 -11.20 0.91
C THR A 300 -3.96 -10.61 0.59
N VAL A 301 -3.30 -11.17 -0.42
CA VAL A 301 -2.05 -10.67 -0.99
C VAL A 301 -2.23 -10.52 -2.50
N MET A 302 -1.81 -9.37 -3.04
CA MET A 302 -1.79 -9.11 -4.48
C MET A 302 -0.36 -9.24 -4.98
N MET A 303 -0.18 -9.99 -6.08
CA MET A 303 1.12 -10.14 -6.70
C MET A 303 1.53 -8.85 -7.44
N SER A 304 2.81 -8.68 -7.68
CA SER A 304 3.36 -7.49 -8.35
C SER A 304 3.43 -7.65 -9.86
N HIS A 305 3.31 -6.55 -10.60
CA HIS A 305 3.30 -6.50 -12.08
C HIS A 305 4.57 -7.07 -12.73
N ASN A 306 5.70 -6.97 -12.05
CA ASN A 306 7.03 -7.31 -12.60
C ASN A 306 7.33 -8.80 -12.57
N GLU A 307 8.38 -9.18 -13.30
CA GLU A 307 9.10 -10.41 -13.02
C GLU A 307 10.17 -10.20 -11.95
N LEU A 308 10.34 -11.20 -11.09
CA LEU A 308 11.39 -11.27 -10.09
C LEU A 308 12.44 -12.28 -10.52
N ASN A 309 13.67 -11.80 -10.77
CA ASN A 309 14.79 -12.66 -11.22
C ASN A 309 14.40 -13.53 -12.43
N GLY A 310 13.68 -12.94 -13.39
CA GLY A 310 13.25 -13.57 -14.64
C GLY A 310 11.98 -14.42 -14.57
N ILE A 311 11.28 -14.48 -13.43
CA ILE A 311 10.01 -15.21 -13.28
C ILE A 311 8.90 -14.21 -12.97
N PRO A 312 7.84 -14.07 -13.81
CA PRO A 312 6.70 -13.21 -13.51
C PRO A 312 6.11 -13.55 -12.14
N CYS A 313 5.86 -12.53 -11.30
CA CYS A 313 5.36 -12.76 -9.95
C CYS A 313 4.06 -13.57 -9.93
N HIS A 314 3.22 -13.44 -10.97
CA HIS A 314 1.95 -14.15 -11.13
C HIS A 314 2.06 -15.64 -11.48
N THR A 315 3.26 -16.13 -11.79
CA THR A 315 3.56 -17.54 -12.03
C THR A 315 4.70 -18.06 -11.15
N ASN A 316 5.11 -17.26 -10.15
CA ASN A 316 6.24 -17.60 -9.28
C ASN A 316 5.78 -18.44 -8.09
N GLN A 317 5.90 -19.77 -8.24
CA GLN A 317 5.54 -20.73 -7.21
C GLN A 317 6.35 -20.55 -5.92
N TRP A 318 7.64 -20.17 -6.01
CA TRP A 318 8.46 -19.92 -4.82
C TRP A 318 7.88 -18.81 -3.94
N LEU A 319 7.44 -17.71 -4.54
CA LEU A 319 6.80 -16.61 -3.80
C LEU A 319 5.49 -17.06 -3.15
N MET A 320 4.60 -17.69 -3.92
CA MET A 320 3.25 -18.01 -3.46
C MET A 320 3.20 -19.19 -2.49
N GLU A 321 3.92 -20.29 -2.79
CA GLU A 321 3.83 -21.49 -2.01
C GLU A 321 4.93 -21.61 -0.96
N ASP A 322 6.20 -21.35 -1.30
CA ASP A 322 7.29 -21.57 -0.36
C ASP A 322 7.38 -20.40 0.64
N VAL A 323 7.36 -19.14 0.17
CA VAL A 323 7.47 -17.98 1.05
C VAL A 323 6.15 -17.69 1.76
N LEU A 324 5.09 -17.34 1.01
CA LEU A 324 3.84 -16.91 1.64
C LEU A 324 3.19 -18.02 2.47
N ARG A 325 3.00 -19.22 1.88
CA ARG A 325 2.21 -20.27 2.55
C ARG A 325 3.03 -21.11 3.53
N LYS A 326 4.20 -21.61 3.13
CA LYS A 326 4.99 -22.51 3.99
C LYS A 326 5.80 -21.75 5.03
N GLU A 327 6.52 -20.72 4.64
CA GLU A 327 7.41 -19.99 5.55
C GLU A 327 6.61 -19.04 6.47
N TRP A 328 5.73 -18.19 5.90
CA TRP A 328 4.97 -17.22 6.70
C TRP A 328 3.63 -17.73 7.22
N GLY A 329 3.16 -18.87 6.71
CA GLY A 329 1.91 -19.50 7.16
C GLY A 329 0.65 -18.78 6.69
N PHE A 330 0.70 -18.05 5.58
CA PHE A 330 -0.44 -17.31 5.02
C PHE A 330 -1.65 -18.22 4.75
N LYS A 331 -2.81 -17.87 5.28
CA LYS A 331 -4.05 -18.65 5.18
C LYS A 331 -5.10 -18.04 4.25
N GLY A 332 -4.93 -16.77 3.89
CA GLY A 332 -5.84 -16.05 3.03
C GLY A 332 -5.76 -16.46 1.55
N PHE A 333 -6.34 -15.69 0.66
CA PHE A 333 -6.25 -15.95 -0.78
C PHE A 333 -5.32 -14.95 -1.49
N ILE A 334 -4.69 -15.43 -2.58
CA ILE A 334 -3.80 -14.65 -3.43
C ILE A 334 -4.59 -14.20 -4.65
N VAL A 335 -4.50 -12.91 -4.97
CA VAL A 335 -5.13 -12.31 -6.14
C VAL A 335 -4.07 -11.80 -7.11
N SER A 336 -4.33 -11.89 -8.41
CA SER A 336 -3.51 -11.23 -9.42
C SER A 336 -3.74 -9.71 -9.36
N ASP A 337 -2.86 -8.95 -10.00
CA ASP A 337 -3.12 -7.56 -10.31
C ASP A 337 -3.82 -7.43 -11.69
N TRP A 338 -4.04 -6.21 -12.16
CA TRP A 338 -4.85 -5.84 -13.31
C TRP A 338 -4.38 -6.52 -14.60
N MET A 339 -5.08 -7.59 -15.01
CA MET A 339 -4.79 -8.42 -16.18
C MET A 339 -3.36 -8.99 -16.27
N ASP A 340 -2.64 -9.07 -15.17
CA ASP A 340 -1.21 -9.43 -15.16
C ASP A 340 -0.93 -10.90 -15.45
N ILE A 341 -1.95 -11.76 -15.34
CA ILE A 341 -1.77 -13.14 -15.79
C ILE A 341 -1.70 -13.16 -17.32
N GLU A 342 -2.49 -12.36 -18.00
CA GLU A 342 -2.47 -12.16 -19.45
C GLU A 342 -1.14 -11.51 -19.91
N HIS A 343 -0.55 -10.65 -19.09
CA HIS A 343 0.76 -10.07 -19.35
C HIS A 343 1.91 -11.08 -19.38
N CYS A 344 1.70 -12.30 -18.89
CA CYS A 344 2.63 -13.41 -19.18
C CYS A 344 2.70 -13.76 -20.67
N VAL A 345 1.69 -13.35 -21.46
CA VAL A 345 1.65 -13.58 -22.92
C VAL A 345 2.21 -12.39 -23.70
N ASP A 346 1.76 -11.17 -23.42
CA ASP A 346 2.01 -9.99 -24.25
C ASP A 346 3.14 -9.07 -23.74
N GLN A 347 3.57 -9.22 -22.49
CA GLN A 347 4.68 -8.43 -21.90
C GLN A 347 5.87 -9.31 -21.51
N HIS A 348 5.64 -10.36 -20.73
CA HIS A 348 6.72 -11.22 -20.23
C HIS A 348 7.09 -12.36 -21.21
N PHE A 349 6.23 -12.71 -22.17
CA PHE A 349 6.41 -13.77 -23.16
C PHE A 349 6.77 -15.13 -22.56
N THR A 350 6.20 -15.48 -21.40
CA THR A 350 6.41 -16.74 -20.70
C THR A 350 5.30 -17.75 -20.93
N ALA A 351 4.21 -17.37 -21.58
CA ALA A 351 3.11 -18.23 -22.00
C ALA A 351 2.76 -17.96 -23.47
N ALA A 352 2.34 -19.00 -24.20
CA ALA A 352 2.01 -18.88 -25.62
C ALA A 352 0.59 -18.29 -25.86
N ASN A 353 -0.27 -18.34 -24.87
CA ASN A 353 -1.65 -17.83 -24.90
C ASN A 353 -2.21 -17.73 -23.50
N ASN A 354 -3.34 -17.01 -23.32
CA ASN A 354 -3.97 -16.77 -22.02
C ASN A 354 -4.33 -18.08 -21.28
N LYS A 355 -4.81 -19.11 -21.98
CA LYS A 355 -5.14 -20.40 -21.36
C LYS A 355 -3.93 -21.05 -20.69
N GLU A 356 -2.75 -20.96 -21.34
CA GLU A 356 -1.49 -21.44 -20.77
C GLU A 356 -1.04 -20.58 -19.58
N ALA A 357 -1.16 -19.26 -19.68
CA ALA A 357 -0.86 -18.34 -18.59
C ALA A 357 -1.75 -18.62 -17.35
N PHE A 358 -3.04 -18.84 -17.54
CA PHE A 358 -3.97 -19.23 -16.48
C PHE A 358 -3.59 -20.56 -15.83
N LEU A 359 -3.18 -21.55 -16.64
CA LEU A 359 -2.68 -22.84 -16.13
C LEU A 359 -1.45 -22.64 -15.24
N GLN A 360 -0.43 -21.93 -15.74
CA GLN A 360 0.81 -21.66 -15.02
C GLN A 360 0.52 -20.95 -13.68
N SER A 361 -0.30 -19.91 -13.70
CA SER A 361 -0.64 -19.11 -12.53
C SER A 361 -1.38 -19.92 -11.46
N ILE A 362 -2.40 -20.70 -11.84
CA ILE A 362 -3.13 -21.56 -10.90
C ILE A 362 -2.22 -22.62 -10.28
N LEU A 363 -1.37 -23.24 -11.07
CA LEU A 363 -0.43 -24.27 -10.57
C LEU A 363 0.65 -23.67 -9.67
N ALA A 364 1.01 -22.41 -9.87
CA ALA A 364 1.93 -21.67 -9.01
C ALA A 364 1.31 -21.26 -7.66
N GLY A 365 -0.02 -21.25 -7.50
CA GLY A 365 -0.68 -20.96 -6.23
C GLY A 365 -1.70 -19.83 -6.26
N MET A 366 -1.98 -19.21 -7.42
CA MET A 366 -2.97 -18.14 -7.57
C MET A 366 -4.38 -18.61 -7.23
N ASP A 367 -5.13 -17.80 -6.47
CA ASP A 367 -6.49 -18.15 -6.04
C ASP A 367 -7.57 -17.35 -6.79
N MET A 368 -7.31 -16.10 -7.16
CA MET A 368 -8.30 -15.25 -7.83
C MET A 368 -7.67 -14.44 -8.95
N HIS A 369 -8.36 -14.36 -10.05
CA HIS A 369 -8.00 -13.60 -11.23
C HIS A 369 -8.60 -12.18 -11.19
N MET A 370 -7.80 -11.17 -11.31
CA MET A 370 -8.17 -9.79 -11.59
C MET A 370 -7.64 -9.44 -12.99
N HIS A 371 -8.46 -9.29 -13.99
CA HIS A 371 -9.88 -9.51 -14.11
C HIS A 371 -10.21 -9.93 -15.54
N GLY A 372 -11.35 -10.58 -15.74
CA GLY A 372 -11.84 -10.79 -17.09
C GLY A 372 -12.68 -12.05 -17.26
N PRO A 373 -13.55 -12.06 -18.31
CA PRO A 373 -14.50 -13.16 -18.54
C PRO A 373 -13.85 -14.40 -19.20
N GLU A 374 -12.71 -14.28 -19.85
CA GLU A 374 -12.04 -15.39 -20.55
C GLU A 374 -11.59 -16.47 -19.57
N TRP A 375 -11.19 -16.08 -18.37
CA TRP A 375 -10.80 -16.95 -17.27
C TRP A 375 -11.80 -18.08 -17.04
N GLN A 376 -13.09 -17.75 -16.94
CA GLN A 376 -14.16 -18.70 -16.62
C GLN A 376 -14.18 -19.89 -17.60
N LYS A 377 -14.15 -19.62 -18.89
CA LYS A 377 -14.20 -20.67 -19.92
C LYS A 377 -12.91 -21.49 -19.95
N ALA A 378 -11.77 -20.78 -19.98
CA ALA A 378 -10.45 -21.41 -20.12
C ALA A 378 -10.13 -22.34 -18.93
N VAL A 379 -10.41 -21.92 -17.70
CA VAL A 379 -10.11 -22.72 -16.52
C VAL A 379 -11.03 -23.94 -16.41
N VAL A 380 -12.33 -23.80 -16.73
CA VAL A 380 -13.25 -24.95 -16.79
C VAL A 380 -12.78 -25.98 -17.83
N GLU A 381 -12.30 -25.55 -18.98
CA GLU A 381 -11.72 -26.44 -19.99
C GLU A 381 -10.47 -27.15 -19.46
N LEU A 382 -9.56 -26.45 -18.79
CA LEU A 382 -8.33 -27.03 -18.22
C LEU A 382 -8.64 -28.11 -17.17
N VAL A 383 -9.70 -27.92 -16.37
CA VAL A 383 -10.15 -28.96 -15.44
C VAL A 383 -10.72 -30.17 -16.19
N LYS A 384 -11.56 -29.96 -17.22
CA LYS A 384 -12.12 -31.05 -18.05
C LYS A 384 -11.03 -31.80 -18.83
N GLU A 385 -9.95 -31.15 -19.20
CA GLU A 385 -8.77 -31.74 -19.81
C GLU A 385 -7.86 -32.50 -18.82
N GLY A 386 -8.13 -32.40 -17.52
CA GLY A 386 -7.34 -33.02 -16.46
C GLY A 386 -6.00 -32.34 -16.20
N LYS A 387 -5.78 -31.13 -16.72
CA LYS A 387 -4.56 -30.33 -16.48
C LYS A 387 -4.55 -29.63 -15.12
N ILE A 388 -5.71 -29.31 -14.59
CA ILE A 388 -5.92 -28.81 -13.24
C ILE A 388 -6.85 -29.80 -12.53
N THR A 389 -6.49 -30.20 -11.32
CA THR A 389 -7.35 -31.06 -10.50
C THR A 389 -8.48 -30.24 -9.89
N GLU A 390 -9.66 -30.86 -9.72
CA GLU A 390 -10.75 -30.18 -9.03
C GLU A 390 -10.38 -29.81 -7.60
N GLU A 391 -9.52 -30.59 -6.92
CA GLU A 391 -9.06 -30.26 -5.57
C GLU A 391 -8.23 -28.97 -5.54
N ARG A 392 -7.38 -28.70 -6.55
CA ARG A 392 -6.66 -27.42 -6.62
C ARG A 392 -7.65 -26.22 -6.74
N ILE A 393 -8.73 -26.40 -7.48
CA ILE A 393 -9.82 -25.39 -7.53
C ILE A 393 -10.50 -25.28 -6.18
N ASN A 394 -10.81 -26.42 -5.52
CA ASN A 394 -11.45 -26.45 -4.21
C ASN A 394 -10.64 -25.70 -3.15
N GLU A 395 -9.32 -25.79 -3.17
CA GLU A 395 -8.44 -25.07 -2.25
C GLU A 395 -8.62 -23.55 -2.35
N SER A 396 -8.63 -23.00 -3.56
CA SER A 396 -8.84 -21.57 -3.80
C SER A 396 -10.25 -21.13 -3.38
N VAL A 397 -11.26 -21.90 -3.80
CA VAL A 397 -12.66 -21.58 -3.49
C VAL A 397 -12.92 -21.64 -1.99
N ARG A 398 -12.32 -22.60 -1.28
CA ARG A 398 -12.41 -22.73 0.19
C ARG A 398 -11.93 -21.47 0.89
N ARG A 399 -10.78 -20.90 0.47
CA ARG A 399 -10.22 -19.66 1.02
C ARG A 399 -11.13 -18.46 0.77
N ILE A 400 -11.65 -18.34 -0.45
CA ILE A 400 -12.54 -17.24 -0.85
C ILE A 400 -13.88 -17.31 -0.11
N LEU A 401 -14.50 -18.49 -0.04
CA LEU A 401 -15.76 -18.67 0.69
C LEU A 401 -15.59 -18.43 2.19
N TYR A 402 -14.47 -18.85 2.77
CA TYR A 402 -14.18 -18.61 4.18
C TYR A 402 -14.20 -17.12 4.52
N THR A 403 -13.56 -16.28 3.69
CA THR A 403 -13.56 -14.82 3.91
C THR A 403 -14.95 -14.19 3.75
N LYS A 404 -15.77 -14.69 2.80
CA LYS A 404 -17.17 -14.24 2.63
C LYS A 404 -18.02 -14.54 3.86
N PHE A 405 -17.83 -15.71 4.46
CA PHE A 405 -18.52 -16.06 5.71
C PHE A 405 -18.01 -15.24 6.89
N GLN A 406 -16.69 -15.04 7.02
CA GLN A 406 -16.10 -14.20 8.07
C GLN A 406 -16.65 -12.78 8.06
N LEU A 407 -16.81 -12.18 6.88
CA LEU A 407 -17.35 -10.83 6.70
C LEU A 407 -18.88 -10.75 6.94
N GLY A 408 -19.55 -11.88 7.17
CA GLY A 408 -21.00 -11.93 7.38
C GLY A 408 -21.82 -11.57 6.15
N LEU A 409 -21.27 -11.76 4.93
CA LEU A 409 -21.93 -11.33 3.69
C LEU A 409 -23.20 -12.14 3.39
N PHE A 410 -23.27 -13.40 3.85
CA PHE A 410 -24.46 -14.24 3.70
C PHE A 410 -25.62 -13.75 4.55
N GLU A 411 -25.33 -13.13 5.69
CA GLU A 411 -26.31 -12.58 6.63
C GLU A 411 -26.67 -11.13 6.29
N HIS A 412 -25.68 -10.36 5.78
CA HIS A 412 -25.79 -8.92 5.54
C HIS A 412 -25.34 -8.53 4.13
N PRO A 413 -26.01 -9.00 3.06
CA PRO A 413 -25.58 -8.72 1.68
C PRO A 413 -25.90 -7.30 1.21
N TYR A 414 -26.71 -6.53 1.95
CA TYR A 414 -27.17 -5.21 1.56
C TYR A 414 -26.90 -4.16 2.63
N VAL A 415 -26.73 -2.91 2.18
CA VAL A 415 -26.66 -1.73 3.03
C VAL A 415 -27.73 -0.73 2.60
N THR A 416 -28.39 -0.07 3.54
CA THR A 416 -29.40 0.95 3.24
C THR A 416 -28.79 2.34 3.16
N ALA A 417 -29.38 3.26 2.40
CA ALA A 417 -28.97 4.67 2.37
C ALA A 417 -28.92 5.31 3.77
N LYS A 418 -29.84 4.92 4.66
CA LYS A 418 -29.87 5.41 6.05
C LYS A 418 -28.66 4.95 6.87
N GLU A 419 -28.16 3.74 6.63
CA GLU A 419 -26.91 3.24 7.26
C GLU A 419 -25.70 3.98 6.72
N ARG A 420 -25.61 4.16 5.40
CA ARG A 420 -24.57 4.96 4.74
C ARG A 420 -24.51 6.37 5.33
N ASP A 421 -25.63 7.08 5.37
CA ASP A 421 -25.71 8.49 5.76
C ASP A 421 -25.32 8.73 7.25
N ARG A 422 -25.29 7.67 8.07
CA ARG A 422 -24.81 7.74 9.47
C ARG A 422 -23.28 7.74 9.56
N VAL A 423 -22.58 7.24 8.55
CA VAL A 423 -21.14 7.05 8.56
C VAL A 423 -20.45 8.07 7.65
N ILE A 424 -20.98 8.28 6.44
CA ILE A 424 -20.39 9.22 5.49
C ILE A 424 -20.50 10.67 6.01
N ASN A 425 -19.48 11.47 5.80
CA ASN A 425 -19.34 12.83 6.33
C ASN A 425 -19.22 12.94 7.87
N ASN A 426 -18.75 11.90 8.53
CA ASN A 426 -18.54 11.90 9.96
C ASN A 426 -17.59 13.04 10.40
N PRO A 427 -17.98 13.90 11.37
CA PRO A 427 -17.11 14.97 11.89
C PRO A 427 -15.78 14.48 12.45
N GLU A 428 -15.75 13.30 13.08
CA GLU A 428 -14.53 12.70 13.61
C GLU A 428 -13.55 12.34 12.49
N HIS A 429 -14.04 11.74 11.39
CA HIS A 429 -13.20 11.42 10.22
C HIS A 429 -12.60 12.69 9.61
N LYS A 430 -13.38 13.77 9.52
CA LYS A 430 -12.90 15.07 9.03
C LYS A 430 -11.82 15.66 9.95
N ALA A 431 -12.02 15.57 11.26
CA ALA A 431 -11.01 16.02 12.22
C ALA A 431 -9.72 15.22 12.11
N THR A 432 -9.83 13.89 11.99
CA THR A 432 -8.67 13.00 11.75
C THR A 432 -7.96 13.35 10.45
N ALA A 433 -8.69 13.61 9.35
CA ALA A 433 -8.08 13.97 8.06
C ALA A 433 -7.33 15.30 8.14
N LEU A 434 -7.86 16.30 8.83
CA LEU A 434 -7.18 17.57 9.05
C LEU A 434 -5.93 17.39 9.93
N GLU A 435 -6.01 16.63 11.01
CA GLU A 435 -4.87 16.36 11.89
C GLU A 435 -3.77 15.59 11.17
N ALA A 436 -4.13 14.56 10.41
CA ALA A 436 -3.20 13.83 9.57
C ALA A 436 -2.52 14.74 8.54
N ALA A 437 -3.25 15.63 7.89
CA ALA A 437 -2.70 16.62 6.96
C ALA A 437 -1.69 17.55 7.66
N ARG A 438 -2.00 18.07 8.85
CA ARG A 438 -1.07 18.90 9.65
C ARG A 438 0.22 18.17 9.98
N ASN A 439 0.11 16.90 10.30
CA ASN A 439 1.24 16.05 10.72
C ASN A 439 2.04 15.47 9.53
N SER A 440 1.57 15.61 8.28
CA SER A 440 2.23 15.09 7.08
C SER A 440 3.11 16.10 6.34
N ILE A 441 2.94 17.40 6.62
CA ILE A 441 3.56 18.50 5.87
C ILE A 441 4.96 18.81 6.44
N VAL A 442 5.98 18.69 5.59
CA VAL A 442 7.40 18.84 5.97
C VAL A 442 7.90 20.24 5.64
N LEU A 443 8.41 20.96 6.63
CA LEU A 443 9.16 22.21 6.42
C LEU A 443 10.61 21.88 6.05
N LEU A 444 11.00 22.14 4.81
CA LEU A 444 12.35 21.83 4.31
C LEU A 444 13.37 22.96 4.51
N LYS A 445 12.90 24.19 4.40
CA LYS A 445 13.76 25.38 4.52
C LYS A 445 13.00 26.57 5.11
N ASN A 446 13.67 27.38 5.92
CA ASN A 446 13.08 28.58 6.54
C ASN A 446 14.17 29.60 6.90
N ASP A 447 14.75 30.23 5.90
CA ASP A 447 15.82 31.21 6.08
C ASP A 447 15.28 32.47 6.75
N ASN A 448 16.06 33.02 7.68
CA ASN A 448 15.73 34.24 8.42
C ASN A 448 14.34 34.20 9.11
N ALA A 449 13.86 33.02 9.45
CA ALA A 449 12.56 32.82 10.07
C ALA A 449 11.43 33.54 9.27
N LEU A 450 11.41 33.38 7.93
CA LEU A 450 10.36 33.94 7.08
C LEU A 450 8.98 33.38 7.49
N LEU A 451 8.93 32.11 7.81
CA LEU A 451 7.78 31.44 8.38
C LEU A 451 7.92 31.33 9.92
N PRO A 452 6.85 31.47 10.68
CA PRO A 452 5.48 31.74 10.25
C PRO A 452 5.29 33.20 9.80
N LEU A 453 4.37 33.41 8.84
CA LEU A 453 4.06 34.73 8.34
C LEU A 453 3.36 35.59 9.39
N ASP A 454 3.76 36.85 9.43
CA ASP A 454 3.01 37.90 10.11
C ASP A 454 2.00 38.54 9.15
N ALA A 455 0.71 38.29 9.35
CA ALA A 455 -0.38 38.79 8.54
C ALA A 455 -0.45 40.36 8.52
N THR A 456 0.16 40.99 9.52
CA THR A 456 0.19 42.47 9.58
C THR A 456 1.22 43.09 8.61
N LYS A 457 2.25 42.30 8.30
CA LYS A 457 3.38 42.74 7.46
C LYS A 457 3.13 42.56 5.96
N TYR A 458 2.47 41.49 5.53
CA TYR A 458 2.26 41.14 4.13
C TYR A 458 0.80 41.36 3.78
N LYS A 459 0.47 42.49 3.11
CA LYS A 459 -0.90 42.90 2.78
C LYS A 459 -1.36 42.39 1.42
N LYS A 460 -0.44 42.38 0.45
CA LYS A 460 -0.67 41.88 -0.90
C LYS A 460 0.23 40.69 -1.17
N VAL A 461 -0.36 39.50 -1.36
CA VAL A 461 0.35 38.26 -1.57
C VAL A 461 -0.03 37.68 -2.92
N LEU A 462 0.96 37.41 -3.78
CA LEU A 462 0.74 36.66 -4.99
C LEU A 462 0.67 35.13 -4.63
N VAL A 463 -0.34 34.45 -5.16
CA VAL A 463 -0.43 32.98 -5.15
C VAL A 463 -0.48 32.49 -6.59
N THR A 464 0.39 31.57 -6.97
CA THR A 464 0.44 31.04 -8.34
C THR A 464 1.01 29.62 -8.36
N GLY A 465 1.00 28.97 -9.51
CA GLY A 465 1.44 27.60 -9.72
C GLY A 465 0.26 26.64 -9.94
N ILE A 466 0.53 25.50 -10.55
CA ILE A 466 -0.50 24.53 -10.97
C ILE A 466 -1.32 23.95 -9.81
N ASN A 467 -0.73 23.91 -8.61
CA ASN A 467 -1.33 23.34 -7.40
C ASN A 467 -1.88 24.41 -6.43
N ALA A 468 -2.00 25.66 -6.87
CA ALA A 468 -2.45 26.75 -6.00
C ALA A 468 -3.95 26.66 -5.68
N ASP A 469 -4.79 26.36 -6.68
CA ASP A 469 -6.25 26.27 -6.52
C ASP A 469 -6.83 25.09 -7.32
N ASP A 470 -6.32 23.89 -7.08
CA ASP A 470 -6.74 22.65 -7.74
C ASP A 470 -7.00 21.53 -6.73
N GLN A 471 -7.96 20.64 -7.03
CA GLN A 471 -8.26 19.46 -6.24
C GLN A 471 -7.16 18.38 -6.32
N ASN A 472 -6.17 18.57 -7.17
CA ASN A 472 -4.98 17.74 -7.25
C ASN A 472 -4.26 17.57 -5.89
N ILE A 473 -4.47 18.49 -4.96
CA ILE A 473 -4.00 18.41 -3.57
C ILE A 473 -4.47 17.15 -2.85
N MET A 474 -5.53 16.49 -3.32
CA MET A 474 -6.02 15.25 -2.75
C MET A 474 -5.08 14.07 -3.02
N GLY A 475 -4.32 14.09 -4.12
CA GLY A 475 -3.38 13.03 -4.48
C GLY A 475 -3.93 11.95 -5.40
N ASP A 476 -3.07 10.99 -5.74
CA ASP A 476 -3.42 9.84 -6.59
C ASP A 476 -4.49 8.95 -5.92
N TRP A 477 -5.17 8.12 -6.69
CA TRP A 477 -6.29 7.27 -6.26
C TRP A 477 -7.50 8.05 -5.71
N SER A 478 -7.61 9.35 -6.04
CA SER A 478 -8.76 10.18 -5.71
C SER A 478 -9.57 10.53 -6.96
N GLU A 479 -10.89 10.58 -6.80
CA GLU A 479 -11.80 11.17 -7.77
C GLU A 479 -12.20 12.57 -7.34
N VAL A 480 -12.68 13.39 -8.30
CA VAL A 480 -13.15 14.75 -8.03
C VAL A 480 -14.24 14.74 -6.96
N GLN A 481 -14.05 15.52 -5.92
CA GLN A 481 -15.01 15.70 -4.83
C GLN A 481 -15.83 17.00 -5.03
N PRO A 482 -17.00 17.12 -4.39
CA PRO A 482 -17.71 18.41 -4.38
C PRO A 482 -16.81 19.53 -3.86
N ASP A 483 -16.88 20.71 -4.49
CA ASP A 483 -15.96 21.83 -4.21
C ASP A 483 -15.95 22.34 -2.77
N ASP A 484 -17.05 22.15 -2.04
CA ASP A 484 -17.17 22.50 -0.64
C ASP A 484 -16.49 21.48 0.29
N LYS A 485 -16.03 20.34 -0.25
CA LYS A 485 -15.35 19.29 0.51
C LYS A 485 -13.85 19.36 0.46
N VAL A 486 -13.28 20.12 -0.48
CA VAL A 486 -11.84 20.23 -0.67
C VAL A 486 -11.38 21.66 -0.39
N THR A 487 -10.39 21.78 0.50
CA THR A 487 -9.73 23.05 0.76
C THR A 487 -8.41 23.09 0.00
N THR A 488 -8.38 23.84 -1.13
CA THR A 488 -7.16 24.11 -1.90
C THR A 488 -6.23 25.04 -1.13
N VAL A 489 -4.98 25.21 -1.58
CA VAL A 489 -4.02 26.10 -0.92
C VAL A 489 -4.57 27.53 -0.87
N LEU A 490 -5.07 28.05 -2.00
CA LEU A 490 -5.64 29.40 -2.08
C LEU A 490 -6.87 29.56 -1.18
N LYS A 491 -7.78 28.59 -1.16
CA LYS A 491 -8.94 28.62 -0.24
C LYS A 491 -8.49 28.66 1.22
N GLY A 492 -7.52 27.83 1.61
CA GLY A 492 -6.98 27.81 2.98
C GLY A 492 -6.33 29.11 3.39
N LEU A 493 -5.53 29.72 2.52
CA LEU A 493 -4.89 31.02 2.76
C LEU A 493 -5.92 32.14 2.94
N ARG A 494 -6.96 32.19 2.09
CA ARG A 494 -8.05 33.19 2.21
C ARG A 494 -8.88 32.99 3.49
N GLN A 495 -9.07 31.77 3.93
CA GLN A 495 -9.81 31.47 5.16
C GLN A 495 -9.05 31.90 6.41
N ILE A 496 -7.72 31.70 6.44
CA ILE A 496 -6.91 31.98 7.64
C ILE A 496 -6.55 33.44 7.80
N SER A 497 -6.41 34.20 6.69
CA SER A 497 -6.02 35.58 6.67
C SER A 497 -6.95 36.44 5.75
N PRO A 498 -8.21 36.63 6.15
CA PRO A 498 -9.19 37.33 5.30
C PRO A 498 -8.85 38.81 5.02
N GLU A 499 -7.96 39.41 5.82
CA GLU A 499 -7.50 40.80 5.66
C GLU A 499 -6.35 40.91 4.65
N THR A 500 -5.80 39.81 4.15
CA THR A 500 -4.74 39.81 3.14
C THR A 500 -5.34 39.76 1.75
N GLU A 501 -4.88 40.64 0.86
CA GLU A 501 -5.23 40.60 -0.56
C GLU A 501 -4.42 39.46 -1.23
N PHE A 502 -5.08 38.36 -1.55
CA PHE A 502 -4.48 37.25 -2.29
C PHE A 502 -4.79 37.42 -3.78
N GLU A 503 -3.79 37.92 -4.55
CA GLU A 503 -3.84 37.97 -6.00
C GLU A 503 -3.46 36.61 -6.57
N PHE A 504 -4.32 36.00 -7.40
CA PHE A 504 -4.11 34.68 -7.97
C PHE A 504 -3.83 34.78 -9.47
N VAL A 505 -2.73 34.16 -9.91
CA VAL A 505 -2.43 33.96 -11.32
C VAL A 505 -2.45 32.49 -11.63
N ASP A 506 -3.49 32.06 -12.33
CA ASP A 506 -3.72 30.67 -12.72
C ASP A 506 -2.71 30.26 -13.80
N GLN A 507 -1.98 29.18 -13.55
CA GLN A 507 -1.01 28.54 -14.49
C GLN A 507 -1.63 27.39 -15.29
N GLY A 508 -2.91 27.08 -15.07
CA GLY A 508 -3.55 25.87 -15.56
C GLY A 508 -3.20 24.65 -14.67
N TRP A 509 -3.81 23.54 -14.97
CA TRP A 509 -3.66 22.30 -14.21
C TRP A 509 -2.56 21.36 -14.77
N ASP A 510 -2.28 21.40 -16.08
CA ASP A 510 -1.27 20.52 -16.71
C ASP A 510 0.11 21.21 -16.74
N PRO A 511 1.09 20.70 -15.97
CA PRO A 511 2.42 21.30 -15.93
C PRO A 511 3.16 21.27 -17.26
N ARG A 512 2.84 20.35 -18.17
CA ARG A 512 3.46 20.26 -19.51
C ARG A 512 2.99 21.36 -20.45
N ASN A 513 1.80 21.91 -20.20
CA ASN A 513 1.11 22.88 -21.02
C ASN A 513 1.10 24.31 -20.43
N MET A 514 1.96 24.57 -19.43
CA MET A 514 2.14 25.93 -18.90
C MET A 514 2.55 26.90 -20.00
N SER A 515 1.91 28.07 -20.06
CA SER A 515 2.21 29.05 -21.08
C SER A 515 3.21 30.11 -20.60
N GLN A 516 4.14 30.51 -21.48
CA GLN A 516 5.09 31.59 -21.17
C GLN A 516 4.38 32.90 -20.80
N ALA A 517 3.25 33.21 -21.43
CA ALA A 517 2.47 34.42 -21.14
C ALA A 517 1.95 34.43 -19.70
N LYS A 518 1.52 33.25 -19.17
CA LYS A 518 1.08 33.15 -17.77
C LYS A 518 2.23 33.22 -16.78
N VAL A 519 3.39 32.67 -17.11
CA VAL A 519 4.61 32.87 -16.34
C VAL A 519 4.99 34.35 -16.29
N ASP A 520 4.98 35.04 -17.43
CA ASP A 520 5.29 36.48 -17.52
C ASP A 520 4.30 37.32 -16.72
N GLU A 521 3.00 37.00 -16.76
CA GLU A 521 1.95 37.63 -15.95
C GLU A 521 2.24 37.46 -14.43
N ALA A 522 2.54 36.21 -14.00
CA ALA A 522 2.86 35.95 -12.61
C ALA A 522 4.11 36.70 -12.12
N VAL A 523 5.15 36.81 -12.96
CA VAL A 523 6.38 37.54 -12.65
C VAL A 523 6.08 39.07 -12.55
N ALA A 524 5.21 39.59 -13.42
CA ALA A 524 4.80 41.00 -13.32
C ALA A 524 4.07 41.29 -12.01
N LYS A 525 3.13 40.38 -11.62
CA LYS A 525 2.40 40.50 -10.35
C LYS A 525 3.28 40.29 -9.13
N ALA A 526 4.28 39.41 -9.23
CA ALA A 526 5.25 39.18 -8.15
C ALA A 526 6.03 40.42 -7.74
N LYS A 527 6.31 41.33 -8.69
CA LYS A 527 6.98 42.62 -8.42
C LYS A 527 6.12 43.57 -7.60
N GLU A 528 4.79 43.50 -7.78
CA GLU A 528 3.80 44.34 -7.11
C GLU A 528 3.40 43.81 -5.72
N ALA A 529 3.61 42.51 -5.47
CA ALA A 529 3.27 41.87 -4.22
C ALA A 529 4.30 42.17 -3.10
N ASP A 530 3.88 42.03 -1.86
CA ASP A 530 4.77 42.07 -0.69
C ASP A 530 5.50 40.73 -0.49
N LEU A 531 4.85 39.64 -0.89
CA LEU A 531 5.32 38.29 -0.76
C LEU A 531 4.71 37.39 -1.85
N ASN A 532 5.43 36.34 -2.26
CA ASN A 532 4.98 35.38 -3.27
C ASN A 532 4.87 33.97 -2.67
N ILE A 533 3.79 33.25 -3.01
CA ILE A 533 3.58 31.84 -2.71
C ILE A 533 3.44 31.10 -4.04
N VAL A 534 4.37 30.17 -4.33
CA VAL A 534 4.41 29.43 -5.57
C VAL A 534 4.10 27.96 -5.26
N CYS A 535 3.00 27.42 -5.79
CA CYS A 535 2.54 26.06 -5.53
C CYS A 535 2.83 25.19 -6.76
N CYS A 536 3.92 24.44 -6.70
CA CYS A 536 4.42 23.59 -7.79
C CYS A 536 4.36 22.11 -7.44
N GLY A 537 4.63 21.27 -8.43
CA GLY A 537 4.70 19.85 -8.25
C GLY A 537 4.22 19.06 -9.46
N GLU A 538 3.43 18.03 -9.20
CA GLU A 538 2.93 17.11 -10.21
C GLU A 538 1.41 17.15 -10.29
N TYR A 539 0.86 16.48 -11.32
CA TYR A 539 -0.59 16.30 -11.51
C TYR A 539 -0.92 14.80 -11.39
N MET A 540 -1.86 14.43 -10.50
CA MET A 540 -2.12 13.06 -10.08
C MET A 540 -3.56 12.56 -10.32
N MET A 541 -4.52 13.45 -10.65
CA MET A 541 -5.94 13.10 -10.68
C MET A 541 -6.29 12.08 -11.77
N ARG A 542 -6.84 10.94 -11.36
CA ARG A 542 -7.08 9.77 -12.23
C ARG A 542 -8.14 9.96 -13.30
N PHE A 543 -9.09 10.88 -13.14
CA PHE A 543 -10.06 11.17 -14.20
C PHE A 543 -9.41 11.76 -15.48
N ARG A 544 -8.12 12.13 -15.41
CA ARG A 544 -7.28 12.55 -16.54
C ARG A 544 -6.11 11.58 -16.70
N TRP A 545 -6.40 10.29 -16.86
CA TRP A 545 -5.42 9.21 -16.82
C TRP A 545 -4.15 9.50 -17.62
N ASN A 546 -4.29 9.91 -18.89
CA ASN A 546 -3.16 10.15 -19.80
C ASN A 546 -2.41 11.46 -19.52
N ASP A 547 -2.96 12.33 -18.67
CA ASP A 547 -2.43 13.66 -18.41
C ASP A 547 -1.67 13.74 -17.09
N ARG A 548 -1.65 12.67 -16.30
CA ARG A 548 -0.93 12.60 -15.02
C ARG A 548 0.57 12.67 -15.23
N THR A 549 1.29 13.19 -14.25
CA THR A 549 2.75 13.22 -14.17
C THR A 549 3.29 12.47 -12.96
N SER A 550 2.42 12.01 -12.05
CA SER A 550 2.70 11.13 -10.92
C SER A 550 1.56 10.13 -10.74
N GLY A 551 1.84 9.00 -10.12
CA GLY A 551 0.93 7.86 -9.94
C GLY A 551 1.35 6.67 -10.80
N GLU A 552 0.50 5.65 -10.84
CA GLU A 552 0.72 4.43 -11.63
C GLU A 552 0.90 4.74 -13.13
N ASP A 553 1.83 4.06 -13.78
CA ASP A 553 2.19 4.23 -15.20
C ASP A 553 2.64 5.66 -15.60
N THR A 554 3.16 6.41 -14.63
CA THR A 554 3.73 7.75 -14.87
C THR A 554 5.17 7.83 -14.42
N ASP A 555 5.95 6.83 -14.77
CA ASP A 555 7.37 6.75 -14.46
C ASP A 555 8.16 7.79 -15.24
N ARG A 556 9.29 8.22 -14.68
CA ARG A 556 10.04 9.35 -15.21
C ARG A 556 11.51 9.04 -15.39
N ASP A 557 12.14 9.66 -16.39
CA ASP A 557 13.57 9.63 -16.63
C ASP A 557 14.37 10.62 -15.77
N ASN A 558 13.68 11.63 -15.20
CA ASN A 558 14.26 12.65 -14.34
C ASN A 558 13.31 12.98 -13.17
N LEU A 559 13.81 13.75 -12.21
CA LEU A 559 13.06 14.17 -11.01
C LEU A 559 12.85 15.69 -10.92
N ASP A 560 13.08 16.41 -12.02
CA ASP A 560 12.87 17.85 -12.08
C ASP A 560 11.37 18.19 -12.15
N LEU A 561 11.01 19.40 -11.79
CA LEU A 561 9.65 19.91 -11.99
C LEU A 561 9.33 19.96 -13.49
N VAL A 562 8.15 19.46 -13.87
CA VAL A 562 7.72 19.37 -15.28
C VAL A 562 7.40 20.75 -15.85
N GLY A 563 7.70 20.95 -17.13
CA GLY A 563 7.34 22.15 -17.89
C GLY A 563 8.06 23.41 -17.42
N LEU A 564 7.35 24.52 -17.33
CA LEU A 564 7.93 25.83 -17.00
C LEU A 564 8.01 26.13 -15.49
N GLN A 565 7.73 25.16 -14.63
CA GLN A 565 7.66 25.40 -13.18
C GLN A 565 8.99 25.88 -12.57
N ASN A 566 10.12 25.31 -12.98
CA ASN A 566 11.44 25.80 -12.53
C ASN A 566 11.66 27.27 -12.94
N GLN A 567 11.34 27.62 -14.20
CA GLN A 567 11.44 29.00 -14.70
C GLN A 567 10.51 29.95 -13.92
N LEU A 568 9.30 29.53 -13.57
CA LEU A 568 8.36 30.29 -12.75
C LEU A 568 8.99 30.61 -11.38
N ILE A 569 9.55 29.58 -10.70
CA ILE A 569 10.18 29.74 -9.38
C ILE A 569 11.37 30.68 -9.46
N GLU A 570 12.28 30.48 -10.42
CA GLU A 570 13.48 31.28 -10.63
C GLU A 570 13.13 32.76 -10.84
N ARG A 571 12.29 33.04 -11.83
CA ARG A 571 11.94 34.40 -12.21
C ARG A 571 11.13 35.15 -11.15
N ILE A 572 10.28 34.45 -10.39
CA ILE A 572 9.58 35.06 -9.25
C ILE A 572 10.56 35.39 -8.13
N ASN A 573 11.45 34.46 -7.78
CA ASN A 573 12.45 34.69 -6.73
C ASN A 573 13.43 35.82 -7.09
N GLU A 574 13.81 35.94 -8.38
CA GLU A 574 14.65 37.02 -8.89
C GLU A 574 14.01 38.44 -8.80
N THR A 575 12.71 38.53 -8.53
CA THR A 575 12.08 39.83 -8.22
C THR A 575 12.60 40.46 -6.92
N GLY A 576 13.30 39.68 -6.09
CA GLY A 576 13.82 40.08 -4.78
C GLY A 576 12.78 40.17 -3.68
N LYS A 577 11.52 39.80 -3.96
CA LYS A 577 10.46 39.67 -2.95
C LYS A 577 10.56 38.33 -2.20
N PRO A 578 10.22 38.28 -0.90
CA PRO A 578 10.20 37.00 -0.18
C PRO A 578 9.29 36.00 -0.91
N THR A 579 9.81 34.83 -1.12
CA THR A 579 9.12 33.76 -1.87
C THR A 579 9.03 32.50 -1.03
N ILE A 580 7.86 31.86 -1.00
CA ILE A 580 7.60 30.55 -0.37
C ILE A 580 7.28 29.57 -1.49
N LEU A 581 8.01 28.46 -1.55
CA LEU A 581 7.69 27.34 -2.44
C LEU A 581 6.91 26.28 -1.67
N ILE A 582 5.76 25.87 -2.19
CA ILE A 582 4.97 24.75 -1.72
C ILE A 582 5.00 23.67 -2.79
N ILE A 583 5.48 22.47 -2.43
CA ILE A 583 5.60 21.33 -3.34
C ILE A 583 4.47 20.34 -3.03
N ILE A 584 3.67 20.00 -4.04
CA ILE A 584 2.64 18.95 -3.97
C ILE A 584 2.99 17.87 -4.99
N SER A 585 3.37 16.68 -4.49
CA SER A 585 3.87 15.60 -5.34
C SER A 585 3.83 14.25 -4.61
N GLY A 586 3.56 13.17 -5.36
CA GLY A 586 3.65 11.80 -4.86
C GLY A 586 5.07 11.22 -4.87
N ARG A 587 6.09 11.98 -5.32
CA ARG A 587 7.48 11.51 -5.37
C ARG A 587 8.47 12.56 -4.89
N PRO A 588 9.72 12.18 -4.52
CA PRO A 588 10.76 13.14 -4.17
C PRO A 588 11.28 13.86 -5.41
N LEU A 589 11.06 15.17 -5.49
CA LEU A 589 11.48 16.01 -6.61
C LEU A 589 12.85 16.66 -6.36
N SER A 590 13.61 16.87 -7.44
CA SER A 590 14.91 17.57 -7.43
C SER A 590 14.70 19.07 -7.63
N VAL A 591 14.60 19.83 -6.54
CA VAL A 591 14.35 21.27 -6.56
C VAL A 591 15.61 22.08 -6.21
N ASN A 592 16.71 21.81 -6.91
CA ASN A 592 18.03 22.34 -6.58
C ASN A 592 18.10 23.86 -6.49
N TYR A 593 17.58 24.60 -7.49
CA TYR A 593 17.56 26.06 -7.47
C TYR A 593 16.82 26.59 -6.23
N ALA A 594 15.63 26.03 -5.95
CA ALA A 594 14.84 26.46 -4.81
C ALA A 594 15.56 26.19 -3.47
N ALA A 595 16.20 25.03 -3.33
CA ALA A 595 16.96 24.67 -2.13
C ALA A 595 18.12 25.65 -1.85
N GLU A 596 18.71 26.22 -2.90
CA GLU A 596 19.81 27.19 -2.76
C GLU A 596 19.28 28.63 -2.57
N HIS A 597 18.24 29.05 -3.29
CA HIS A 597 17.87 30.46 -3.44
C HIS A 597 16.54 30.88 -2.83
N VAL A 598 15.55 29.96 -2.72
CA VAL A 598 14.23 30.29 -2.17
C VAL A 598 14.29 30.24 -0.63
N PRO A 599 13.83 31.30 0.08
CA PRO A 599 14.02 31.37 1.53
C PRO A 599 13.16 30.41 2.36
N ALA A 600 11.98 29.97 1.84
CA ALA A 600 11.14 29.00 2.54
C ALA A 600 10.58 27.95 1.58
N ILE A 601 10.68 26.68 1.99
CA ILE A 601 10.21 25.54 1.20
C ILE A 601 9.41 24.59 2.09
N ILE A 602 8.19 24.27 1.65
CA ILE A 602 7.30 23.30 2.27
C ILE A 602 7.10 22.16 1.26
N ASN A 603 7.35 20.91 1.69
CA ASN A 603 6.94 19.72 0.97
C ASN A 603 5.68 19.17 1.61
N ALA A 604 4.55 19.31 0.93
CA ALA A 604 3.27 18.89 1.45
C ALA A 604 2.91 17.44 1.07
N TRP A 605 3.71 16.79 0.22
CA TRP A 605 3.34 15.53 -0.42
C TRP A 605 1.97 15.67 -1.07
N GLU A 606 1.05 14.78 -0.77
CA GLU A 606 -0.35 14.79 -1.18
C GLU A 606 -1.21 14.81 0.08
N PRO A 607 -1.52 15.99 0.63
CA PRO A 607 -2.04 16.13 2.00
C PRO A 607 -3.54 15.86 2.16
N GLY A 608 -4.25 15.48 1.09
CA GLY A 608 -5.67 15.13 1.14
C GLY A 608 -6.61 16.34 1.14
N GLN A 609 -7.91 16.09 1.41
CA GLN A 609 -8.97 17.09 1.22
C GLN A 609 -8.87 18.34 2.08
N TYR A 610 -8.15 18.29 3.21
CA TYR A 610 -7.91 19.42 4.11
C TYR A 610 -6.49 19.98 3.98
N GLY A 611 -5.75 19.57 2.96
CA GLY A 611 -4.37 19.96 2.74
C GLY A 611 -4.15 21.45 2.70
N GLY A 612 -5.01 22.20 2.00
CA GLY A 612 -4.89 23.66 1.92
C GLY A 612 -5.11 24.38 3.26
N GLN A 613 -6.02 23.87 4.09
CA GLN A 613 -6.18 24.38 5.45
C GLN A 613 -4.93 24.11 6.29
N ALA A 614 -4.41 22.89 6.26
CA ALA A 614 -3.22 22.51 7.03
C ALA A 614 -1.97 23.31 6.60
N ILE A 615 -1.77 23.48 5.29
CA ILE A 615 -0.71 24.34 4.72
C ILE A 615 -0.84 25.77 5.23
N ALA A 616 -2.04 26.36 5.14
CA ALA A 616 -2.28 27.72 5.59
C ALA A 616 -2.02 27.88 7.11
N GLU A 617 -2.44 26.92 7.92
CA GLU A 617 -2.20 26.92 9.38
C GLU A 617 -0.70 26.85 9.73
N ILE A 618 0.09 26.09 8.96
CA ILE A 618 1.54 26.08 9.07
C ILE A 618 2.12 27.42 8.64
N VAL A 619 1.78 27.90 7.44
CA VAL A 619 2.29 29.16 6.91
C VAL A 619 2.08 30.33 7.89
N TYR A 620 0.93 30.39 8.55
CA TYR A 620 0.62 31.45 9.55
C TYR A 620 0.91 31.05 11.00
N GLY A 621 1.56 29.92 11.23
CA GLY A 621 2.07 29.49 12.55
C GLY A 621 1.02 29.11 13.57
N LYS A 622 -0.22 28.79 13.13
CA LYS A 622 -1.22 28.15 14.03
C LYS A 622 -0.83 26.71 14.37
N VAL A 623 -0.12 26.07 13.48
CA VAL A 623 0.45 24.75 13.66
C VAL A 623 1.98 24.87 13.52
N ASN A 624 2.70 24.26 14.44
CA ASN A 624 4.16 24.10 14.35
C ASN A 624 4.46 22.81 13.58
N PRO A 625 5.14 22.86 12.42
CA PRO A 625 5.45 21.68 11.63
C PRO A 625 6.32 20.69 12.41
N SER A 626 6.01 19.41 12.28
CA SER A 626 6.72 18.32 12.96
C SER A 626 7.10 17.16 12.05
N ALA A 627 6.56 17.12 10.83
CA ALA A 627 6.79 16.03 9.89
C ALA A 627 8.26 15.93 9.47
N LYS A 628 8.67 14.69 9.14
CA LYS A 628 10.01 14.35 8.64
C LYS A 628 9.87 13.59 7.33
N LEU A 629 10.81 13.77 6.40
CA LEU A 629 10.79 13.08 5.10
C LEU A 629 10.81 11.55 5.28
N ALA A 630 9.81 10.88 4.75
CA ALA A 630 9.77 9.41 4.66
C ALA A 630 10.58 8.87 3.49
N MET A 631 11.06 9.73 2.62
CA MET A 631 11.90 9.38 1.47
C MET A 631 12.93 10.48 1.22
N THR A 632 14.18 10.07 0.96
CA THR A 632 15.29 10.97 0.60
C THR A 632 14.97 11.73 -0.68
N MET A 633 15.17 13.04 -0.69
CA MET A 633 15.07 13.87 -1.88
C MET A 633 16.44 13.96 -2.58
N PRO A 634 16.61 13.38 -3.78
CA PRO A 634 17.88 13.40 -4.50
C PRO A 634 18.09 14.73 -5.23
N ARG A 635 19.34 15.00 -5.61
CA ARG A 635 19.68 16.18 -6.45
C ARG A 635 19.39 15.95 -7.93
N SER A 636 19.31 14.69 -8.35
CA SER A 636 19.00 14.29 -9.71
C SER A 636 18.67 12.80 -9.76
N ALA A 637 18.08 12.36 -10.86
CA ALA A 637 17.88 10.94 -11.13
C ALA A 637 19.19 10.13 -11.16
N GLY A 638 20.34 10.76 -11.41
CA GLY A 638 21.66 10.10 -11.33
C GLY A 638 22.09 9.72 -9.90
N GLN A 639 21.36 10.15 -8.90
CA GLN A 639 21.57 9.79 -7.49
C GLN A 639 20.58 8.74 -6.96
N ILE A 640 20.00 7.88 -7.78
CA ILE A 640 18.90 6.99 -7.40
C ILE A 640 19.23 6.00 -6.28
N SER A 641 20.48 5.69 -6.03
CA SER A 641 20.86 4.87 -4.87
C SER A 641 21.17 5.68 -3.61
N THR A 642 20.57 6.86 -3.44
CA THR A 642 20.85 7.77 -2.30
C THR A 642 20.02 7.53 -1.05
N TRP A 643 19.26 6.43 -0.95
CA TRP A 643 18.61 6.11 0.32
C TRP A 643 19.62 6.10 1.48
N TYR A 644 19.20 6.59 2.63
CA TYR A 644 20.08 6.84 3.79
C TYR A 644 20.79 5.57 4.28
N ASN A 645 20.21 4.37 4.09
CA ASN A 645 20.70 3.07 4.53
C ASN A 645 21.50 2.34 3.43
N HIS A 646 22.24 3.08 2.62
CA HIS A 646 23.12 2.53 1.59
C HIS A 646 24.31 1.77 2.22
N LYS A 647 24.94 0.89 1.45
CA LYS A 647 26.19 0.25 1.86
C LYS A 647 27.37 1.22 1.72
N ALA A 648 28.39 1.11 2.57
CA ALA A 648 29.53 2.01 2.60
C ALA A 648 30.25 2.15 1.25
N SER A 649 30.32 1.07 0.48
CA SER A 649 30.95 1.06 -0.86
C SER A 649 30.20 1.87 -1.92
N ALA A 650 28.92 2.19 -1.72
CA ALA A 650 28.13 2.94 -2.69
C ALA A 650 28.65 4.36 -2.95
N PHE A 651 29.28 4.97 -1.95
CA PHE A 651 29.82 6.33 -2.00
C PHE A 651 31.30 6.40 -1.59
N PHE A 652 32.07 5.35 -1.90
CA PHE A 652 33.50 5.29 -1.59
C PHE A 652 34.31 6.35 -2.34
N HIS A 653 33.90 6.66 -3.57
CA HIS A 653 34.48 7.73 -4.38
C HIS A 653 33.49 8.89 -4.53
N PRO A 654 33.97 10.14 -4.55
CA PRO A 654 33.08 11.28 -4.80
C PRO A 654 32.55 11.26 -6.24
N VAL A 655 31.37 11.80 -6.44
CA VAL A 655 30.79 12.04 -7.76
C VAL A 655 31.55 13.19 -8.42
N VAL A 656 32.04 12.97 -9.67
CA VAL A 656 32.94 13.92 -10.37
C VAL A 656 32.24 15.26 -10.66
N CYS A 657 30.98 15.24 -11.11
CA CYS A 657 30.25 16.43 -11.51
C CYS A 657 29.01 16.67 -10.63
N GLY A 658 29.17 16.62 -9.31
CA GLY A 658 28.05 16.84 -8.40
C GLY A 658 28.42 16.63 -6.95
N LYS A 659 27.41 16.65 -6.09
CA LYS A 659 27.54 16.35 -4.65
C LYS A 659 27.09 14.90 -4.41
N SER A 660 27.82 14.16 -3.60
CA SER A 660 27.43 12.79 -3.18
C SER A 660 26.31 12.79 -2.15
N THR A 661 26.06 13.94 -1.49
CA THR A 661 24.97 14.08 -0.52
C THR A 661 23.64 14.34 -1.21
N PRO A 662 22.51 13.81 -0.69
CA PRO A 662 21.18 14.14 -1.21
C PRO A 662 20.88 15.65 -1.08
N LEU A 663 19.74 16.06 -1.65
CA LEU A 663 19.23 17.42 -1.46
C LEU A 663 18.70 17.58 -0.02
N TYR A 664 17.86 16.65 0.41
CA TYR A 664 17.37 16.49 1.78
C TYR A 664 17.35 15.00 2.15
N PRO A 665 17.96 14.61 3.28
CA PRO A 665 18.04 13.19 3.65
C PRO A 665 16.74 12.68 4.28
N PHE A 666 16.59 11.35 4.33
CA PHE A 666 15.53 10.68 5.09
C PHE A 666 15.47 11.18 6.54
N GLY A 667 14.26 11.32 7.05
CA GLY A 667 14.03 11.78 8.42
C GLY A 667 14.21 13.28 8.63
N TYR A 668 14.61 14.05 7.61
CA TYR A 668 14.80 15.49 7.70
C TYR A 668 13.47 16.25 7.70
N GLY A 669 13.40 17.31 8.49
CA GLY A 669 12.30 18.25 8.55
C GLY A 669 12.51 19.24 9.69
N LEU A 670 12.18 20.52 9.45
CA LEU A 670 12.34 21.63 10.39
C LEU A 670 11.07 21.86 11.21
N SER A 671 11.23 22.59 12.31
CA SER A 671 10.16 23.08 13.19
C SER A 671 10.34 24.57 13.40
N TYR A 672 9.30 25.27 13.89
CA TYR A 672 9.40 26.65 14.37
C TYR A 672 10.04 26.77 15.76
N THR A 673 10.42 25.64 16.36
CA THR A 673 11.25 25.57 17.56
C THR A 673 12.51 24.77 17.26
N THR A 674 13.43 24.70 18.25
CA THR A 674 14.68 23.96 18.11
C THR A 674 14.78 22.89 19.19
N TYR A 675 15.43 21.78 18.88
CA TYR A 675 15.64 20.67 19.81
C TYR A 675 17.11 20.38 20.00
N LYS A 676 17.49 20.01 21.23
CA LYS A 676 18.84 19.56 21.57
C LYS A 676 18.76 18.14 22.10
N TYR A 677 19.58 17.26 21.52
CA TYR A 677 19.80 15.90 22.01
C TYR A 677 21.03 15.88 22.90
N SER A 678 20.97 15.17 24.03
CA SER A 678 22.07 15.02 24.99
C SER A 678 21.95 13.68 25.74
N ASP A 679 23.02 13.32 26.45
CA ASP A 679 23.07 12.19 27.40
C ASP A 679 22.61 10.84 26.80
N LEU A 680 23.04 10.51 25.58
CA LEU A 680 22.79 9.19 25.01
C LEU A 680 23.58 8.14 25.82
N ARG A 681 22.85 7.23 26.44
CA ARG A 681 23.37 6.17 27.30
C ARG A 681 22.67 4.84 27.07
N LEU A 682 23.41 3.75 27.21
CA LEU A 682 22.89 2.39 27.19
C LEU A 682 22.71 1.88 28.62
N SER A 683 21.70 1.03 28.86
CA SER A 683 21.53 0.35 30.16
C SER A 683 22.63 -0.69 30.44
N ALA A 684 23.27 -1.19 29.37
CA ALA A 684 24.50 -2.00 29.42
C ALA A 684 25.28 -1.79 28.11
N ASN A 685 26.58 -1.68 28.17
CA ASN A 685 27.43 -1.52 26.98
C ASN A 685 27.91 -2.87 26.39
N ASN A 686 27.70 -3.98 27.10
CA ASN A 686 28.04 -5.33 26.69
C ASN A 686 26.85 -6.25 26.97
N ILE A 687 26.41 -7.01 25.98
CA ILE A 687 25.29 -7.95 26.08
C ILE A 687 25.62 -9.27 25.37
N GLY A 688 24.91 -10.33 25.72
CA GLY A 688 24.87 -11.56 24.93
C GLY A 688 23.98 -11.39 23.70
N LYS A 689 24.18 -12.22 22.68
CA LYS A 689 23.44 -12.16 21.42
C LYS A 689 21.91 -12.29 21.53
N ASP A 690 21.40 -12.91 22.60
CA ASP A 690 19.99 -13.14 22.88
C ASP A 690 19.43 -12.14 23.91
N GLU A 691 20.23 -11.17 24.37
CA GLU A 691 19.84 -10.19 25.37
C GLU A 691 19.38 -8.89 24.74
N SER A 692 18.58 -8.13 25.48
CA SER A 692 18.10 -6.81 25.09
C SER A 692 18.72 -5.72 25.94
N VAL A 693 18.92 -4.53 25.36
CA VAL A 693 19.44 -3.35 26.03
C VAL A 693 18.57 -2.14 25.70
N LYS A 694 18.56 -1.14 26.58
CA LYS A 694 17.83 0.12 26.41
C LYS A 694 18.80 1.24 26.05
N ALA A 695 18.47 1.99 25.00
CA ALA A 695 19.15 3.25 24.69
C ALA A 695 18.25 4.42 25.14
N THR A 696 18.78 5.27 26.03
CA THR A 696 18.04 6.44 26.53
C THR A 696 18.77 7.71 26.12
N VAL A 697 18.01 8.70 25.64
CA VAL A 697 18.50 10.02 25.24
C VAL A 697 17.64 11.11 25.85
N THR A 698 18.22 12.21 26.25
CA THR A 698 17.49 13.40 26.72
C THR A 698 17.26 14.35 25.55
N ILE A 699 16.00 14.75 25.31
CA ILE A 699 15.60 15.72 24.30
C ILE A 699 15.08 16.96 25.00
N THR A 700 15.63 18.12 24.65
CA THR A 700 15.21 19.43 25.18
C THR A 700 14.68 20.30 24.05
N ASN A 701 13.48 20.86 24.22
CA ASN A 701 13.00 21.95 23.37
C ASN A 701 13.71 23.24 23.81
N THR A 702 14.65 23.71 23.02
CA THR A 702 15.48 24.90 23.32
C THR A 702 14.91 26.22 22.78
N GLY A 703 13.79 26.14 22.04
CA GLY A 703 13.11 27.33 21.51
C GLY A 703 12.05 27.88 22.46
N ASN A 704 11.26 28.79 21.94
CA ASN A 704 10.22 29.52 22.69
C ASN A 704 8.79 29.11 22.33
N ARG A 705 8.61 28.01 21.60
CA ARG A 705 7.34 27.44 21.19
C ARG A 705 7.22 25.99 21.60
N ASP A 706 6.01 25.56 21.93
CA ASP A 706 5.70 24.15 22.05
C ASP A 706 5.81 23.46 20.68
N GLY A 707 6.26 22.22 20.68
CA GLY A 707 6.41 21.48 19.44
C GLY A 707 6.48 19.97 19.65
N VAL A 708 6.47 19.24 18.54
CA VAL A 708 6.63 17.79 18.51
C VAL A 708 7.92 17.50 17.75
N GLU A 709 8.82 16.78 18.38
CA GLU A 709 10.03 16.23 17.74
C GLU A 709 9.82 14.76 17.44
N ILE A 710 10.42 14.27 16.35
CA ILE A 710 10.48 12.86 15.99
C ILE A 710 11.89 12.37 16.22
N ALA A 711 12.13 11.77 17.38
CA ALA A 711 13.40 11.14 17.73
C ALA A 711 13.57 9.84 16.93
N GLN A 712 14.71 9.66 16.28
CA GLN A 712 15.02 8.53 15.42
C GLN A 712 16.27 7.83 15.94
N MET A 713 16.17 6.50 16.17
CA MET A 713 17.30 5.66 16.57
C MET A 713 17.75 4.80 15.39
N TYR A 714 19.02 4.90 15.07
CA TYR A 714 19.69 4.11 14.04
C TYR A 714 20.72 3.18 14.65
N ILE A 715 20.94 2.04 14.02
CA ILE A 715 21.96 1.08 14.41
C ILE A 715 22.82 0.75 13.19
N ARG A 716 24.13 0.64 13.43
CA ARG A 716 25.12 0.14 12.47
C ARG A 716 25.83 -1.05 13.09
N ASP A 717 25.85 -2.15 12.36
CA ASP A 717 26.77 -3.25 12.59
C ASP A 717 28.13 -2.86 11.99
N CYS A 718 29.15 -2.73 12.82
CA CYS A 718 30.45 -2.17 12.40
C CYS A 718 31.26 -3.15 11.55
N VAL A 719 31.19 -4.45 11.89
CA VAL A 719 31.93 -5.51 11.19
C VAL A 719 31.13 -6.79 11.25
N SER A 720 30.72 -7.31 10.11
CA SER A 720 29.93 -8.54 10.01
C SER A 720 30.36 -9.41 8.82
N SER A 721 29.85 -10.64 8.76
CA SER A 721 30.17 -11.61 7.71
C SER A 721 29.74 -11.18 6.32
N VAL A 722 28.85 -10.18 6.20
CA VAL A 722 28.37 -9.60 4.94
C VAL A 722 28.38 -8.08 5.00
N ALA A 723 28.45 -7.40 3.86
CA ALA A 723 28.41 -5.93 3.82
C ALA A 723 27.05 -5.41 4.33
N ARG A 724 27.09 -4.62 5.42
CA ARG A 724 25.92 -4.02 6.07
C ARG A 724 25.70 -2.57 5.63
N PRO A 725 24.47 -2.04 5.77
CA PRO A 725 24.20 -0.61 5.61
C PRO A 725 25.02 0.26 6.59
N VAL A 726 25.29 1.50 6.18
CA VAL A 726 25.99 2.47 7.04
C VAL A 726 25.20 2.82 8.30
N LYS A 727 23.90 2.67 8.27
CA LYS A 727 22.95 2.75 9.39
C LYS A 727 21.58 2.24 8.95
N GLU A 728 20.77 1.79 9.89
CA GLU A 728 19.39 1.34 9.69
C GLU A 728 18.51 1.92 10.79
N LEU A 729 17.37 2.49 10.44
CA LEU A 729 16.36 2.91 11.43
C LEU A 729 15.84 1.67 12.18
N LYS A 730 15.92 1.71 13.50
CA LYS A 730 15.48 0.61 14.37
C LYS A 730 14.57 1.09 15.51
N GLY A 731 14.23 2.39 15.52
CA GLY A 731 13.29 2.96 16.46
C GLY A 731 12.99 4.42 16.17
N PHE A 732 11.81 4.86 16.50
CA PHE A 732 11.43 6.28 16.49
C PHE A 732 10.35 6.55 17.52
N GLU A 733 10.24 7.81 17.95
CA GLU A 733 9.26 8.27 18.94
C GLU A 733 8.83 9.70 18.63
N ARG A 734 7.53 9.95 18.65
CA ARG A 734 6.95 11.31 18.56
C ARG A 734 6.88 11.92 19.96
N VAL A 735 7.59 12.99 20.19
CA VAL A 735 7.79 13.59 21.53
C VAL A 735 7.24 15.01 21.54
N ALA A 736 6.09 15.21 22.17
CA ALA A 736 5.55 16.55 22.42
C ALA A 736 6.29 17.20 23.60
N LEU A 737 6.89 18.39 23.38
CA LEU A 737 7.64 19.15 24.38
C LEU A 737 7.18 20.60 24.41
N LYS A 738 6.92 21.11 25.60
CA LYS A 738 6.73 22.55 25.81
C LYS A 738 8.05 23.30 25.63
N ALA A 739 7.94 24.60 25.38
CA ALA A 739 9.11 25.47 25.35
C ALA A 739 9.94 25.33 26.63
N GLY A 740 11.23 25.04 26.52
CA GLY A 740 12.16 24.79 27.62
C GLY A 740 12.03 23.41 28.29
N GLU A 741 11.08 22.54 27.89
CA GLU A 741 10.91 21.20 28.48
C GLU A 741 12.02 20.25 27.99
N SER A 742 12.48 19.42 28.95
CA SER A 742 13.37 18.27 28.65
C SER A 742 12.68 16.97 29.02
N ARG A 743 12.91 15.92 28.20
CA ARG A 743 12.36 14.58 28.44
C ARG A 743 13.33 13.49 28.03
N ASP A 744 13.45 12.44 28.83
CA ASP A 744 14.17 11.22 28.49
C ASP A 744 13.27 10.32 27.63
N ILE A 745 13.80 9.89 26.50
CA ILE A 745 13.19 8.93 25.58
C ILE A 745 14.03 7.66 25.57
N THR A 746 13.36 6.52 25.62
CA THR A 746 14.04 5.22 25.71
C THR A 746 13.60 4.31 24.57
N PHE A 747 14.56 3.77 23.86
CA PHE A 747 14.38 2.76 22.82
C PHE A 747 14.86 1.41 23.33
N ASP A 748 14.07 0.36 23.05
CA ASP A 748 14.49 -1.02 23.28
C ASP A 748 15.33 -1.49 22.08
N ILE A 749 16.48 -2.07 22.33
CA ILE A 749 17.33 -2.75 21.35
C ILE A 749 17.25 -4.24 21.66
N THR A 750 16.42 -4.93 20.90
CA THR A 750 16.19 -6.38 21.00
C THR A 750 17.09 -7.14 20.01
N PRO A 751 17.30 -8.43 20.17
CA PRO A 751 18.04 -9.24 19.20
C PRO A 751 17.51 -9.10 17.77
N ASP A 752 16.18 -9.03 17.57
CA ASP A 752 15.60 -8.82 16.25
C ASP A 752 16.02 -7.50 15.58
N ARG A 753 16.30 -6.45 16.35
CA ARG A 753 16.77 -5.16 15.82
C ARG A 753 18.24 -5.17 15.43
N LEU A 754 19.02 -6.13 15.96
CA LEU A 754 20.44 -6.34 15.65
C LEU A 754 20.63 -7.40 14.57
N ALA A 755 19.64 -8.29 14.37
CA ALA A 755 19.74 -9.43 13.47
C ALA A 755 19.77 -9.04 11.99
N PHE A 756 20.48 -9.84 11.22
CA PHE A 756 20.58 -9.76 9.76
C PHE A 756 20.72 -11.17 9.16
N TYR A 757 20.72 -11.30 7.84
CA TYR A 757 20.98 -12.58 7.16
C TYR A 757 22.47 -12.72 6.87
N ASP A 758 23.11 -13.71 7.49
CA ASP A 758 24.54 -14.02 7.39
C ASP A 758 24.94 -14.58 6.00
N ILE A 759 26.20 -14.97 5.86
CA ILE A 759 26.72 -15.55 4.59
C ILE A 759 25.99 -16.85 4.18
N HIS A 760 25.33 -17.53 5.11
CA HIS A 760 24.57 -18.77 4.90
C HIS A 760 23.06 -18.54 4.77
N MET A 761 22.63 -17.27 4.67
CA MET A 761 21.22 -16.88 4.62
C MET A 761 20.42 -17.27 5.87
N GLN A 762 21.08 -17.30 7.03
CA GLN A 762 20.43 -17.52 8.31
C GLN A 762 20.27 -16.19 9.06
N LYS A 763 19.09 -15.92 9.60
CA LYS A 763 18.84 -14.74 10.41
C LYS A 763 19.52 -14.91 11.76
N THR A 764 20.51 -14.07 12.07
CA THR A 764 21.36 -14.19 13.27
C THR A 764 21.84 -12.83 13.77
N VAL A 765 22.31 -12.79 15.01
CA VAL A 765 23.11 -11.69 15.58
C VAL A 765 24.53 -12.20 15.71
N GLU A 766 25.48 -11.55 15.07
CA GLU A 766 26.90 -11.89 15.20
C GLU A 766 27.55 -11.11 16.36
N PRO A 767 28.54 -11.72 17.06
CA PRO A 767 29.36 -10.99 18.03
C PRO A 767 30.13 -9.87 17.37
N GLY A 768 30.20 -8.72 18.02
CA GLY A 768 30.93 -7.56 17.50
C GLY A 768 30.44 -6.23 18.05
N GLU A 769 31.06 -5.14 17.55
CA GLU A 769 30.67 -3.78 17.91
C GLU A 769 29.53 -3.26 17.03
N PHE A 770 28.53 -2.71 17.68
CA PHE A 770 27.44 -1.96 17.07
C PHE A 770 27.52 -0.49 17.46
N GLU A 771 27.30 0.41 16.51
CA GLU A 771 27.15 1.83 16.77
C GLU A 771 25.64 2.16 16.88
N VAL A 772 25.21 2.67 18.03
CA VAL A 772 23.84 3.14 18.28
C VAL A 772 23.84 4.66 18.14
N MET A 773 22.96 5.17 17.29
CA MET A 773 22.90 6.58 16.92
C MET A 773 21.48 7.12 17.17
N VAL A 774 21.36 8.32 17.73
CA VAL A 774 20.05 8.94 17.97
C VAL A 774 20.07 10.43 17.59
N GLY A 775 19.04 10.87 16.85
CA GLY A 775 18.89 12.26 16.45
C GLY A 775 17.57 12.54 15.75
N GLY A 776 17.40 13.72 15.18
CA GLY A 776 16.18 14.17 14.52
C GLY A 776 16.11 13.84 13.02
N SER A 777 17.17 13.26 12.45
CA SER A 777 17.23 12.83 11.04
C SER A 777 18.36 11.81 10.85
N SER A 778 18.48 11.27 9.62
CA SER A 778 19.59 10.37 9.26
C SER A 778 20.94 11.10 9.00
N GLU A 779 21.00 12.41 9.15
CA GLU A 779 22.20 13.22 8.90
C GLU A 779 23.26 12.99 9.98
N ASP A 780 24.42 12.46 9.60
CA ASP A 780 25.48 12.05 10.53
C ASP A 780 25.95 13.13 11.51
N ALA A 781 25.98 14.39 11.06
CA ALA A 781 26.43 15.52 11.87
C ALA A 781 25.46 15.85 13.03
N GLN A 782 24.23 15.36 12.97
CA GLN A 782 23.18 15.62 13.98
C GLN A 782 22.93 14.43 14.90
N LEU A 783 23.63 13.30 14.70
CA LEU A 783 23.43 12.08 15.48
C LEU A 783 24.38 12.03 16.68
N LEU A 784 23.82 11.83 17.87
CA LEU A 784 24.59 11.35 19.02
C LEU A 784 24.91 9.87 18.80
N LYS A 785 26.12 9.44 19.22
CA LYS A 785 26.61 8.09 18.96
C LYS A 785 27.16 7.45 20.24
N THR A 786 26.88 6.15 20.41
CA THR A 786 27.43 5.32 21.47
C THR A 786 27.68 3.91 20.96
N LYS A 787 28.51 3.13 21.67
CA LYS A 787 28.90 1.77 21.28
C LYS A 787 28.24 0.72 22.15
N LEU A 788 27.79 -0.35 21.50
CA LEU A 788 27.28 -1.57 22.10
C LEU A 788 28.15 -2.74 21.64
N GLU A 789 28.62 -3.54 22.55
CA GLU A 789 29.38 -4.77 22.28
C GLU A 789 28.45 -5.98 22.47
N VAL A 790 28.31 -6.83 21.47
CA VAL A 790 27.63 -8.13 21.54
C VAL A 790 28.66 -9.23 21.62
N LYS A 791 28.52 -10.17 22.59
CA LYS A 791 29.44 -11.28 22.86
C LYS A 791 28.90 -12.61 22.36
#